data_d497c58b5151d641960f423234cc5455
#
_entry.id   d497c58b5151d641960f423234cc5455
#
_cell.length_a   1.000
_cell.length_b   1.000
_cell.length_c   1.000
_cell.angle_alpha   90.00
_cell.angle_beta   90.00
_cell.angle_gamma   90.00
#
_symmetry.space_group_name_H-M   'P 1'
#
loop_
_entity.id
_entity.type
_entity.pdbx_description
1 polymer ?
#
loop_
_entity_poly.entity_id
_entity_poly.type
_entity_poly.pdbx_seq_one_letter_code
_entity_poly.pdbx_strand_id
1 'polypeptide(L)'
;DDKRIVRKVKGRELEIKRVREFAFCLFVFALLLSSGCVSVQGRAGDDKVKKPATDSGGRNVIKSIDFVNNRTYKDESLRKKLDFKVGDYLDPVLAEAYRRTISEFYRKKGFAFVGVTLDSEKLQKGQVIYTVNEGPRVKIGSVKFSGNKAIKTSTLKSAIKTGTKKWILWPKYYVEEGPAEDVARLQNIYYEKGFLDNSITARREFVPAPERVPAGKIKVHITFEIEEGQAYSVSKIIFTGNKHFDEETLLVGLKLKEEQVYNRRLADSHAERILKLYREQGFIDAVVEQRPQFLAVPGFVNVQFDITEGRQFRIGRVNIIGNEQTQDRVIRRVLDEYDFTPGRLYNADLAPKQGGGKLEDYIRRGTLAEQVIISPVEPSTGALDQKDVSVGIKEGQTGSIMLGGGFSSDSDIIGQLIYQQRNFDITDWPESFGELVTGEAFKGAGQSLRIAAEPGMEVSEYSISFTEPYLRDKPVSLDVVGSSWERYRESYDEQRTKGYVGFEKRYKSQWRNSIGVRVENVEVVDLHSDAPQEIINVKGNNALVGVKLGVTRELTDDKYNPSAGYIFSAGYEQVAGDEVFGIASGSYIWYKTLFEDLLERKTVLATKVLSATVISEAPPFEKFYAGGTGIHGIRGFEYRGVSTRGLQTGVPSPKRIAPIGSDW
;
A
#
# COMPACT_ATOMS: atom_id res chain seq x y z
N ASP A 1 -48.84 -12.98 -6.59
CA ASP A 1 -48.36 -11.73 -7.23
C ASP A 1 -48.95 -10.47 -6.58
N ASP A 2 -50.23 -10.45 -6.23
CA ASP A 2 -50.86 -9.27 -5.62
C ASP A 2 -50.27 -8.88 -4.24
N LYS A 3 -49.86 -9.86 -3.43
CA LYS A 3 -49.24 -9.60 -2.12
C LYS A 3 -47.81 -9.05 -2.23
N ARG A 4 -47.11 -9.34 -3.30
CA ARG A 4 -45.76 -8.72 -3.61
C ARG A 4 -45.92 -7.25 -4.00
N ILE A 5 -46.98 -6.92 -4.74
CA ILE A 5 -47.25 -5.54 -5.17
C ILE A 5 -47.69 -4.68 -3.98
N VAL A 6 -48.53 -5.19 -3.08
CA VAL A 6 -48.98 -4.48 -1.87
C VAL A 6 -47.83 -4.25 -0.88
N ARG A 7 -46.90 -5.22 -0.76
CA ARG A 7 -45.66 -5.04 0.02
C ARG A 7 -44.74 -3.99 -0.59
N LYS A 8 -44.59 -4.02 -1.92
CA LYS A 8 -43.81 -2.98 -2.61
C LYS A 8 -44.37 -1.57 -2.40
N VAL A 9 -45.67 -1.44 -2.29
CA VAL A 9 -46.33 -0.14 -2.06
C VAL A 9 -46.21 0.31 -0.60
N LYS A 10 -46.43 -0.57 0.40
CA LYS A 10 -46.21 -0.26 1.82
C LYS A 10 -44.75 -0.04 2.17
N GLY A 11 -43.85 -0.85 1.62
CA GLY A 11 -42.40 -0.62 1.73
C GLY A 11 -41.99 0.73 1.16
N ARG A 12 -42.53 1.13 0.00
CA ARG A 12 -42.29 2.45 -0.58
C ARG A 12 -42.82 3.60 0.27
N GLU A 13 -43.94 3.49 0.96
CA GLU A 13 -44.40 4.56 1.85
C GLU A 13 -43.54 4.72 3.11
N LEU A 14 -43.06 3.62 3.68
CA LEU A 14 -42.07 3.65 4.77
C LEU A 14 -40.71 4.16 4.29
N GLU A 15 -40.27 3.74 3.12
CA GLU A 15 -39.07 4.26 2.47
C GLU A 15 -39.13 5.78 2.19
N ILE A 16 -40.27 6.24 1.67
CA ILE A 16 -40.47 7.67 1.41
C ILE A 16 -40.44 8.48 2.72
N LYS A 17 -40.95 7.92 3.82
CA LYS A 17 -40.90 8.56 5.14
C LYS A 17 -39.45 8.56 5.69
N ARG A 18 -38.74 7.45 5.60
CA ARG A 18 -37.35 7.32 6.05
C ARG A 18 -36.37 8.09 5.14
N VAL A 19 -36.59 8.06 3.80
CA VAL A 19 -35.83 8.90 2.86
C VAL A 19 -36.07 10.38 3.12
N ARG A 20 -37.28 10.78 3.56
CA ARG A 20 -37.55 12.16 4.00
C ARG A 20 -36.89 12.50 5.32
N GLU A 21 -36.85 11.60 6.30
CA GLU A 21 -36.12 11.82 7.56
C GLU A 21 -34.60 11.81 7.32
N PHE A 22 -34.10 10.93 6.45
CA PHE A 22 -32.69 10.92 6.03
C PHE A 22 -32.35 12.11 5.14
N ALA A 23 -33.23 12.50 4.20
CA ALA A 23 -33.09 13.72 3.42
C ALA A 23 -33.16 14.96 4.30
N PHE A 24 -33.95 14.93 5.39
CA PHE A 24 -33.99 16.00 6.39
C PHE A 24 -32.67 16.03 7.21
N CYS A 25 -32.13 14.88 7.62
CA CYS A 25 -30.82 14.81 8.26
C CYS A 25 -29.69 15.20 7.30
N LEU A 26 -29.73 14.78 6.02
CA LEU A 26 -28.83 15.23 4.97
C LEU A 26 -29.02 16.72 4.65
N PHE A 27 -30.26 17.20 4.68
CA PHE A 27 -30.57 18.61 4.46
C PHE A 27 -30.10 19.47 5.62
N VAL A 28 -30.25 19.02 6.87
CA VAL A 28 -29.69 19.67 8.05
C VAL A 28 -28.15 19.62 8.03
N PHE A 29 -27.58 18.47 7.62
CA PHE A 29 -26.13 18.32 7.45
C PHE A 29 -25.62 19.10 6.22
N ALA A 30 -26.38 19.13 5.12
CA ALA A 30 -26.10 19.97 3.95
C ALA A 30 -26.34 21.45 4.21
N LEU A 31 -27.28 21.84 5.08
CA LEU A 31 -27.43 23.21 5.57
C LEU A 31 -26.28 23.62 6.48
N LEU A 32 -25.76 22.71 7.28
CA LEU A 32 -24.52 22.92 8.04
C LEU A 32 -23.29 23.04 7.12
N LEU A 33 -23.32 22.36 5.94
CA LEU A 33 -22.26 22.46 4.92
C LEU A 33 -22.52 23.58 3.91
N SER A 34 -23.78 23.97 3.64
CA SER A 34 -24.12 24.95 2.60
C SER A 34 -24.00 26.40 3.05
N SER A 35 -23.95 26.69 4.36
CA SER A 35 -23.48 27.98 4.85
C SER A 35 -21.97 28.21 4.63
N GLY A 36 -21.26 27.21 4.09
CA GLY A 36 -19.84 27.24 3.76
C GLY A 36 -19.51 26.80 2.33
N CYS A 37 -20.46 26.84 1.38
CA CYS A 37 -20.15 26.65 -0.04
C CYS A 37 -19.30 27.81 -0.58
N VAL A 38 -18.08 27.90 -0.12
CA VAL A 38 -16.95 28.30 -0.95
C VAL A 38 -16.61 27.06 -1.77
N SER A 39 -16.74 27.18 -3.08
CA SER A 39 -16.27 26.19 -4.05
C SER A 39 -14.93 25.62 -3.60
N VAL A 40 -14.89 24.30 -3.34
CA VAL A 40 -13.63 23.55 -3.32
C VAL A 40 -13.22 23.32 -4.78
N GLN A 41 -12.94 24.41 -5.47
CA GLN A 41 -11.84 24.44 -6.42
C GLN A 41 -10.58 24.38 -5.53
N GLY A 42 -9.78 23.33 -5.71
CA GLY A 42 -8.48 23.25 -5.09
C GLY A 42 -7.71 24.55 -5.29
N ARG A 43 -7.75 25.41 -4.31
CA ARG A 43 -6.72 26.39 -4.11
C ARG A 43 -5.51 25.57 -3.60
N ALA A 44 -4.69 25.15 -4.56
CA ALA A 44 -3.26 25.21 -4.33
C ALA A 44 -3.03 26.52 -3.60
N GLY A 45 -2.44 26.45 -2.41
CA GLY A 45 -2.14 27.61 -1.62
C GLY A 45 -1.55 28.68 -2.51
N ASP A 46 -2.30 29.74 -2.70
CA ASP A 46 -1.73 31.02 -3.02
C ASP A 46 -0.94 31.41 -1.76
N ASP A 47 0.25 30.84 -1.62
CA ASP A 47 1.34 31.62 -1.08
C ASP A 47 1.33 32.85 -1.97
N LYS A 48 0.74 33.91 -1.46
CA LYS A 48 1.07 35.27 -1.88
C LYS A 48 2.56 35.47 -1.57
N VAL A 49 3.40 34.80 -2.36
CA VAL A 49 4.68 35.37 -2.70
C VAL A 49 4.28 36.76 -3.22
N LYS A 50 4.48 37.76 -2.39
CA LYS A 50 4.47 39.17 -2.80
C LYS A 50 5.10 39.18 -4.17
N LYS A 51 4.31 39.53 -5.21
CA LYS A 51 4.90 39.88 -6.51
C LYS A 51 6.04 40.81 -6.16
N PRO A 52 7.28 40.49 -6.47
CA PRO A 52 8.33 41.47 -6.36
C PRO A 52 7.85 42.62 -7.23
N ALA A 53 7.91 43.82 -6.67
CA ALA A 53 7.65 45.01 -7.39
C ALA A 53 8.32 44.93 -8.75
N THR A 54 7.62 45.33 -9.80
CA THR A 54 8.12 45.51 -11.16
C THR A 54 9.48 46.18 -11.10
N ASP A 55 10.54 45.35 -11.10
CA ASP A 55 11.89 45.85 -11.28
C ASP A 55 12.05 46.05 -12.78
N SER A 56 12.29 47.28 -13.16
CA SER A 56 12.46 47.80 -14.51
C SER A 56 13.81 47.38 -15.16
N GLY A 57 14.33 46.23 -14.82
CA GLY A 57 15.47 45.61 -15.46
C GLY A 57 14.99 44.49 -16.41
N GLY A 58 15.18 44.67 -17.70
CA GLY A 58 14.69 43.84 -18.83
C GLY A 58 14.93 42.34 -18.73
N ARG A 59 14.24 41.67 -17.84
CA ARG A 59 14.24 40.20 -17.72
C ARG A 59 13.37 39.62 -18.81
N ASN A 60 13.96 38.75 -19.66
CA ASN A 60 13.22 38.01 -20.66
C ASN A 60 12.19 37.07 -19.97
N VAL A 61 10.90 37.30 -20.21
CA VAL A 61 9.82 36.41 -19.78
C VAL A 61 9.34 35.56 -20.95
N ILE A 62 8.84 34.36 -20.65
CA ILE A 62 8.24 33.47 -21.64
C ILE A 62 6.91 34.06 -22.12
N LYS A 63 6.86 34.43 -23.39
CA LYS A 63 5.67 34.99 -24.05
C LYS A 63 4.79 33.92 -24.66
N SER A 64 5.39 32.88 -25.27
CA SER A 64 4.68 31.72 -25.81
C SER A 64 5.51 30.45 -25.69
N ILE A 65 4.81 29.30 -25.67
CA ILE A 65 5.39 27.96 -25.72
C ILE A 65 4.66 27.20 -26.81
N ASP A 66 5.37 26.88 -27.89
CA ASP A 66 4.79 26.28 -29.07
C ASP A 66 5.56 25.01 -29.48
N PHE A 67 4.82 24.06 -30.06
CA PHE A 67 5.38 22.83 -30.61
C PHE A 67 5.03 22.77 -32.10
N VAL A 68 6.00 22.43 -32.91
CA VAL A 68 5.87 22.38 -34.35
C VAL A 68 6.18 20.96 -34.83
N ASN A 69 5.35 20.46 -35.78
CA ASN A 69 5.47 19.13 -36.40
C ASN A 69 5.29 17.91 -35.45
N ASN A 70 4.73 18.11 -34.26
CA ASN A 70 4.38 17.04 -33.31
C ASN A 70 3.07 16.34 -33.71
N ARG A 71 3.10 15.54 -34.77
CA ARG A 71 1.92 14.90 -35.38
C ARG A 71 1.25 13.84 -34.51
N THR A 72 2.02 13.11 -33.70
CA THR A 72 1.53 11.97 -32.91
C THR A 72 1.00 12.39 -31.53
N TYR A 73 1.57 13.41 -30.95
CA TYR A 73 1.18 13.88 -29.62
C TYR A 73 0.74 15.34 -29.66
N LYS A 74 -0.40 15.65 -29.02
CA LYS A 74 -0.93 17.00 -28.89
C LYS A 74 -0.02 17.86 -28.01
N ASP A 75 0.02 19.17 -28.28
CA ASP A 75 0.77 20.18 -27.53
C ASP A 75 0.54 20.09 -26.03
N GLU A 76 -0.72 19.87 -25.62
CA GLU A 76 -1.10 19.73 -24.22
C GLU A 76 -0.36 18.59 -23.50
N SER A 77 -0.14 17.47 -24.21
CA SER A 77 0.60 16.31 -23.66
C SER A 77 2.08 16.60 -23.51
N LEU A 78 2.64 17.44 -24.37
CA LEU A 78 4.04 17.86 -24.30
C LEU A 78 4.23 18.97 -23.27
N ARG A 79 3.29 19.91 -23.17
CA ARG A 79 3.30 20.96 -22.12
C ARG A 79 3.32 20.40 -20.71
N LYS A 80 2.60 19.30 -20.46
CA LYS A 80 2.63 18.58 -19.15
C LYS A 80 4.01 18.01 -18.77
N LYS A 81 5.00 18.07 -19.67
CA LYS A 81 6.38 17.66 -19.42
C LYS A 81 7.30 18.81 -19.09
N LEU A 82 6.77 20.03 -19.09
CA LEU A 82 7.47 21.26 -18.81
C LEU A 82 7.00 21.79 -17.46
N ASP A 83 7.93 22.20 -16.60
CA ASP A 83 7.61 22.81 -15.30
C ASP A 83 7.55 24.35 -15.37
N PHE A 84 7.75 24.94 -16.54
CA PHE A 84 7.58 26.37 -16.76
C PHE A 84 6.32 26.71 -17.56
N LYS A 85 5.82 27.92 -17.38
CA LYS A 85 4.58 28.42 -18.02
C LYS A 85 4.84 29.75 -18.70
N VAL A 86 3.88 30.19 -19.54
CA VAL A 86 3.86 31.52 -20.08
C VAL A 86 3.77 32.55 -18.94
N GLY A 87 4.64 33.55 -18.94
CA GLY A 87 4.78 34.54 -17.87
C GLY A 87 5.93 34.27 -16.88
N ASP A 88 6.50 33.07 -16.87
CA ASP A 88 7.67 32.74 -16.05
C ASP A 88 8.94 33.38 -16.63
N TYR A 89 10.00 33.45 -15.81
CA TYR A 89 11.31 33.87 -16.24
C TYR A 89 11.87 32.88 -17.27
N LEU A 90 12.38 33.38 -18.37
CA LEU A 90 13.00 32.56 -19.40
C LEU A 90 14.43 32.19 -19.00
N ASP A 91 14.63 30.92 -18.66
CA ASP A 91 15.95 30.31 -18.50
C ASP A 91 16.32 29.51 -19.75
N PRO A 92 17.29 29.94 -20.54
CA PRO A 92 17.72 29.22 -21.75
C PRO A 92 18.29 27.82 -21.46
N VAL A 93 18.93 27.62 -20.30
CA VAL A 93 19.49 26.33 -19.90
C VAL A 93 18.36 25.35 -19.58
N LEU A 94 17.34 25.81 -18.90
CA LEU A 94 16.16 25.03 -18.60
C LEU A 94 15.35 24.69 -19.86
N ALA A 95 15.21 25.63 -20.78
CA ALA A 95 14.56 25.40 -22.08
C ALA A 95 15.31 24.31 -22.89
N GLU A 96 16.63 24.32 -22.90
CA GLU A 96 17.44 23.29 -23.56
C GLU A 96 17.33 21.93 -22.83
N ALA A 97 17.25 21.91 -21.50
CA ALA A 97 17.00 20.70 -20.73
C ALA A 97 15.64 20.06 -21.11
N TYR A 98 14.59 20.84 -21.27
CA TYR A 98 13.30 20.36 -21.72
C TYR A 98 13.28 19.90 -23.17
N ARG A 99 14.08 20.45 -24.05
CA ARG A 99 14.30 19.89 -25.39
C ARG A 99 14.75 18.43 -25.30
N ARG A 100 15.65 18.11 -24.39
CA ARG A 100 16.09 16.73 -24.11
C ARG A 100 14.96 15.89 -23.53
N THR A 101 14.22 16.41 -22.57
CA THR A 101 13.05 15.73 -21.97
C THR A 101 12.00 15.36 -23.01
N ILE A 102 11.72 16.26 -23.96
CA ILE A 102 10.78 15.97 -25.06
C ILE A 102 11.36 14.87 -25.97
N SER A 103 12.64 14.93 -26.33
CA SER A 103 13.29 13.88 -27.13
C SER A 103 13.21 12.51 -26.44
N GLU A 104 13.50 12.44 -25.15
CA GLU A 104 13.40 11.20 -24.35
C GLU A 104 11.96 10.68 -24.28
N PHE A 105 10.98 11.58 -24.13
CA PHE A 105 9.58 11.20 -24.15
C PHE A 105 9.21 10.46 -25.45
N TYR A 106 9.60 10.99 -26.60
CA TYR A 106 9.37 10.36 -27.90
C TYR A 106 10.15 9.04 -28.04
N ARG A 107 11.44 8.99 -27.63
CA ARG A 107 12.25 7.76 -27.66
C ARG A 107 11.61 6.65 -26.82
N LYS A 108 11.14 6.97 -25.61
CA LYS A 108 10.40 6.01 -24.74
C LYS A 108 9.09 5.50 -25.36
N LYS A 109 8.56 6.21 -26.38
CA LYS A 109 7.38 5.81 -27.14
C LYS A 109 7.69 5.09 -28.45
N GLY A 110 8.99 4.84 -28.74
CA GLY A 110 9.46 4.06 -29.86
C GLY A 110 9.88 4.88 -31.09
N PHE A 111 10.03 6.19 -30.96
CA PHE A 111 10.54 7.06 -32.02
C PHE A 111 12.07 7.22 -31.83
N ALA A 112 12.80 6.16 -32.19
CA ALA A 112 14.26 6.09 -31.95
C ALA A 112 15.06 7.18 -32.68
N PHE A 113 14.54 7.69 -33.79
CA PHE A 113 15.23 8.69 -34.63
C PHE A 113 14.60 10.08 -34.49
N VAL A 114 13.93 10.36 -33.38
CA VAL A 114 13.36 11.69 -33.13
C VAL A 114 14.44 12.75 -33.00
N GLY A 115 14.27 13.84 -33.71
CA GLY A 115 15.03 15.07 -33.59
C GLY A 115 14.15 16.17 -32.99
N VAL A 116 14.58 16.80 -31.90
CA VAL A 116 13.91 18.01 -31.37
C VAL A 116 14.91 19.14 -31.35
N THR A 117 14.53 20.25 -31.98
CA THR A 117 15.34 21.48 -32.01
C THR A 117 14.62 22.61 -31.30
N LEU A 118 15.36 23.46 -30.66
CA LEU A 118 14.88 24.68 -30.02
C LEU A 118 15.35 25.87 -30.87
N ASP A 119 14.41 26.76 -31.21
CA ASP A 119 14.70 27.95 -32.02
C ASP A 119 15.37 29.03 -31.17
N SER A 120 16.69 29.17 -31.34
CA SER A 120 17.51 30.07 -30.49
C SER A 120 17.20 31.57 -30.75
N GLU A 121 16.81 31.95 -31.95
CA GLU A 121 16.50 33.34 -32.26
C GLU A 121 15.17 33.77 -31.65
N LYS A 122 14.17 32.90 -31.69
CA LYS A 122 12.86 33.14 -31.09
C LYS A 122 12.94 33.03 -29.56
N LEU A 123 13.78 32.15 -29.04
CA LEU A 123 14.03 32.03 -27.61
C LEU A 123 14.52 33.36 -27.01
N GLN A 124 15.44 34.06 -27.68
CA GLN A 124 15.90 35.39 -27.22
C GLN A 124 14.80 36.46 -27.18
N LYS A 125 13.72 36.25 -27.97
CA LYS A 125 12.53 37.13 -27.98
C LYS A 125 11.43 36.73 -27.00
N GLY A 126 11.70 35.71 -26.17
CA GLY A 126 10.76 35.16 -25.21
C GLY A 126 9.81 34.10 -25.75
N GLN A 127 10.00 33.62 -26.99
CA GLN A 127 9.18 32.60 -27.60
C GLN A 127 9.91 31.24 -27.57
N VAL A 128 9.37 30.30 -26.81
CA VAL A 128 9.93 28.94 -26.72
C VAL A 128 9.26 28.06 -27.77
N ILE A 129 9.98 27.74 -28.86
CA ILE A 129 9.47 26.92 -29.95
C ILE A 129 10.30 25.65 -30.11
N TYR A 130 9.65 24.51 -29.84
CA TYR A 130 10.24 23.20 -30.06
C TYR A 130 9.75 22.64 -31.41
N THR A 131 10.67 22.47 -32.37
CA THR A 131 10.38 21.79 -33.63
C THR A 131 10.73 20.32 -33.51
N VAL A 132 9.73 19.45 -33.68
CA VAL A 132 9.84 18.00 -33.54
C VAL A 132 9.89 17.35 -34.90
N ASN A 133 10.96 16.62 -35.17
CA ASN A 133 11.01 15.68 -36.31
C ASN A 133 10.84 14.28 -35.70
N GLU A 134 9.62 13.75 -35.72
CA GLU A 134 9.29 12.49 -35.01
C GLU A 134 10.05 11.29 -35.60
N GLY A 135 10.29 11.28 -36.90
CA GLY A 135 10.83 10.13 -37.61
C GLY A 135 9.90 8.90 -37.55
N PRO A 136 10.33 7.75 -38.06
CA PRO A 136 9.55 6.52 -38.05
C PRO A 136 9.52 5.87 -36.66
N ARG A 137 8.37 5.30 -36.30
CA ARG A 137 8.24 4.51 -35.09
C ARG A 137 8.78 3.10 -35.30
N VAL A 138 9.80 2.71 -34.52
CA VAL A 138 10.54 1.44 -34.69
C VAL A 138 9.89 0.31 -33.92
N LYS A 139 9.60 -0.82 -34.61
CA LYS A 139 9.11 -2.05 -33.97
C LYS A 139 10.24 -3.04 -33.75
N ILE A 140 10.17 -3.83 -32.66
CA ILE A 140 11.09 -4.94 -32.46
C ILE A 140 10.69 -6.09 -33.39
N GLY A 141 11.58 -6.45 -34.33
CA GLY A 141 11.39 -7.52 -35.29
C GLY A 141 11.75 -8.89 -34.73
N SER A 142 12.95 -9.03 -34.19
CA SER A 142 13.40 -10.26 -33.52
C SER A 142 14.40 -9.97 -32.41
N VAL A 143 14.48 -10.90 -31.46
CA VAL A 143 15.53 -10.91 -30.43
C VAL A 143 16.16 -12.29 -30.45
N LYS A 144 17.51 -12.33 -30.64
CA LYS A 144 18.31 -13.54 -30.72
C LYS A 144 19.43 -13.51 -29.65
N PHE A 145 19.90 -14.68 -29.31
CA PHE A 145 21.03 -14.88 -28.42
C PHE A 145 22.06 -15.76 -29.13
N SER A 146 23.33 -15.46 -28.97
CA SER A 146 24.43 -16.23 -29.51
C SER A 146 25.52 -16.36 -28.45
N GLY A 147 26.22 -17.52 -28.45
CA GLY A 147 27.32 -17.80 -27.51
C GLY A 147 26.88 -18.38 -26.16
N ASN A 148 25.59 -18.38 -25.82
CA ASN A 148 25.08 -18.98 -24.58
C ASN A 148 25.10 -20.53 -24.65
N LYS A 149 25.96 -21.15 -23.89
CA LYS A 149 26.11 -22.63 -23.76
C LYS A 149 25.58 -23.15 -22.42
N ALA A 150 25.96 -22.47 -21.32
CA ALA A 150 25.62 -22.88 -19.96
C ALA A 150 24.16 -22.51 -19.57
N ILE A 151 23.63 -21.41 -20.11
CA ILE A 151 22.28 -20.94 -19.76
C ILE A 151 21.35 -21.08 -20.97
N LYS A 152 20.19 -21.71 -20.76
CA LYS A 152 19.20 -21.93 -21.82
C LYS A 152 18.66 -20.60 -22.34
N THR A 153 18.51 -20.51 -23.67
CA THR A 153 17.93 -19.33 -24.35
C THR A 153 16.54 -18.96 -23.81
N SER A 154 15.73 -19.94 -23.37
CA SER A 154 14.42 -19.68 -22.75
C SER A 154 14.53 -18.88 -21.46
N THR A 155 15.52 -19.19 -20.61
CA THR A 155 15.80 -18.47 -19.37
C THR A 155 16.25 -17.03 -19.67
N LEU A 156 17.19 -16.86 -20.59
CA LEU A 156 17.65 -15.52 -21.00
C LEU A 156 16.51 -14.68 -21.57
N LYS A 157 15.66 -15.30 -22.40
CA LYS A 157 14.50 -14.64 -23.00
C LYS A 157 13.45 -14.21 -21.98
N SER A 158 13.27 -14.95 -20.89
CA SER A 158 12.35 -14.57 -19.81
C SER A 158 12.84 -13.41 -18.94
N ALA A 159 14.16 -13.20 -18.91
CA ALA A 159 14.79 -12.17 -18.09
C ALA A 159 14.81 -10.77 -18.73
N ILE A 160 14.77 -10.70 -20.05
CA ILE A 160 14.80 -9.43 -20.77
C ILE A 160 13.41 -8.77 -20.84
N LYS A 161 13.40 -7.44 -20.82
CA LYS A 161 12.19 -6.66 -21.08
C LYS A 161 11.98 -6.39 -22.57
N THR A 162 13.04 -6.39 -23.35
CA THR A 162 12.97 -6.24 -24.81
C THR A 162 12.37 -7.49 -25.44
N GLY A 163 11.31 -7.33 -26.20
CA GLY A 163 10.61 -8.47 -26.82
C GLY A 163 9.76 -8.02 -27.99
N THR A 164 9.36 -8.95 -28.86
CA THR A 164 8.61 -8.67 -30.09
C THR A 164 7.14 -8.31 -29.85
N LYS A 165 6.54 -8.80 -28.74
CA LYS A 165 5.11 -8.59 -28.42
C LYS A 165 4.94 -8.23 -26.95
N LYS A 166 4.02 -7.29 -26.67
CA LYS A 166 3.61 -6.96 -25.30
C LYS A 166 2.57 -7.96 -24.80
N TRP A 167 1.74 -8.47 -25.69
CA TRP A 167 0.72 -9.50 -25.54
C TRP A 167 0.45 -10.11 -26.93
N ILE A 168 -0.41 -11.11 -27.06
CA ILE A 168 -0.63 -11.87 -28.30
C ILE A 168 -0.87 -10.96 -29.53
N LEU A 169 -1.51 -9.80 -29.36
CA LEU A 169 -1.94 -8.92 -30.46
C LEU A 169 -1.17 -7.60 -30.57
N TRP A 170 -0.34 -7.21 -29.57
CA TRP A 170 0.25 -5.87 -29.53
C TRP A 170 1.76 -5.89 -29.71
N PRO A 171 2.30 -5.26 -30.79
CA PRO A 171 3.74 -5.19 -31.00
C PRO A 171 4.42 -4.32 -29.94
N LYS A 172 5.61 -4.69 -29.52
CA LYS A 172 6.49 -3.81 -28.74
C LYS A 172 7.28 -2.90 -29.68
N TYR A 173 7.41 -1.66 -29.22
CA TYR A 173 8.27 -0.67 -29.86
C TYR A 173 9.63 -0.66 -29.21
N TYR A 174 10.62 -0.30 -30.00
CA TYR A 174 12.00 -0.20 -29.59
C TYR A 174 12.21 1.05 -28.73
N VAL A 175 12.88 0.87 -27.60
CA VAL A 175 13.35 1.94 -26.70
C VAL A 175 14.87 1.83 -26.69
N GLU A 176 15.57 2.96 -26.87
CA GLU A 176 17.02 2.95 -27.10
C GLU A 176 17.81 2.40 -25.90
N GLU A 177 17.38 2.71 -24.69
CA GLU A 177 17.99 2.24 -23.44
C GLU A 177 17.67 0.77 -23.13
N GLY A 178 16.59 0.22 -23.71
CA GLY A 178 16.08 -1.11 -23.41
C GLY A 178 17.10 -2.24 -23.55
N PRO A 179 17.84 -2.35 -24.67
CA PRO A 179 18.88 -3.38 -24.82
C PRO A 179 20.04 -3.26 -23.83
N ALA A 180 20.45 -2.04 -23.44
CA ALA A 180 21.51 -1.83 -22.44
C ALA A 180 21.05 -2.28 -21.05
N GLU A 181 19.80 -1.97 -20.66
CA GLU A 181 19.22 -2.49 -19.43
C GLU A 181 19.12 -4.02 -19.45
N ASP A 182 18.80 -4.61 -20.60
CA ASP A 182 18.71 -6.06 -20.75
C ASP A 182 20.09 -6.72 -20.68
N VAL A 183 21.14 -6.09 -21.21
CA VAL A 183 22.52 -6.56 -21.01
C VAL A 183 22.84 -6.67 -19.52
N ALA A 184 22.56 -5.63 -18.74
CA ALA A 184 22.80 -5.67 -17.29
C ALA A 184 22.00 -6.80 -16.60
N ARG A 185 20.73 -7.04 -17.01
CA ARG A 185 19.92 -8.16 -16.48
C ARG A 185 20.51 -9.53 -16.85
N LEU A 186 20.97 -9.67 -18.08
CA LEU A 186 21.60 -10.91 -18.53
C LEU A 186 22.92 -11.16 -17.79
N GLN A 187 23.77 -10.12 -17.63
CA GLN A 187 25.01 -10.22 -16.84
C GLN A 187 24.73 -10.67 -15.41
N ASN A 188 23.68 -10.12 -14.78
CA ASN A 188 23.31 -10.54 -13.42
C ASN A 188 22.97 -12.02 -13.34
N ILE A 189 22.26 -12.59 -14.35
CA ILE A 189 21.96 -14.03 -14.40
C ILE A 189 23.27 -14.84 -14.49
N TYR A 190 24.22 -14.40 -15.29
CA TYR A 190 25.52 -15.05 -15.38
C TYR A 190 26.31 -14.95 -14.06
N TYR A 191 26.28 -13.81 -13.39
CA TYR A 191 26.88 -13.62 -12.06
C TYR A 191 26.21 -14.51 -10.99
N GLU A 192 24.92 -14.75 -11.07
CA GLU A 192 24.21 -15.67 -10.17
C GLU A 192 24.61 -17.17 -10.41
N LYS A 193 25.15 -17.45 -11.59
CA LYS A 193 25.64 -18.79 -11.97
C LYS A 193 27.15 -18.92 -11.93
N GLY A 194 27.84 -17.95 -11.32
CA GLY A 194 29.28 -17.98 -11.10
C GLY A 194 30.14 -17.52 -12.27
N PHE A 195 29.57 -17.07 -13.36
CA PHE A 195 30.32 -16.59 -14.52
C PHE A 195 30.72 -15.12 -14.31
N LEU A 196 31.85 -14.89 -13.64
CA LEU A 196 32.30 -13.53 -13.29
C LEU A 196 32.94 -12.77 -14.46
N ASP A 197 33.53 -13.48 -15.39
CA ASP A 197 34.23 -12.92 -16.57
C ASP A 197 33.33 -12.80 -17.79
N ASN A 198 31.98 -12.91 -17.61
CA ASN A 198 31.07 -12.83 -18.74
C ASN A 198 31.13 -11.45 -19.41
N SER A 199 31.05 -11.45 -20.74
CA SER A 199 30.89 -10.26 -21.57
C SER A 199 29.65 -10.40 -22.44
N ILE A 200 28.78 -9.40 -22.39
CA ILE A 200 27.53 -9.42 -23.17
C ILE A 200 27.40 -8.10 -23.91
N THR A 201 27.20 -8.20 -25.20
CA THR A 201 26.97 -7.04 -26.06
C THR A 201 25.64 -7.16 -26.81
N ALA A 202 24.98 -6.03 -27.05
CA ALA A 202 23.71 -5.98 -27.79
C ALA A 202 23.91 -5.36 -29.17
N ARG A 203 23.96 -6.17 -30.21
CA ARG A 203 24.03 -5.72 -31.60
C ARG A 203 22.63 -5.42 -32.14
N ARG A 204 22.49 -4.29 -32.79
CA ARG A 204 21.22 -3.77 -33.34
C ARG A 204 21.31 -3.61 -34.85
N GLU A 205 20.33 -4.15 -35.58
CA GLU A 205 20.22 -4.02 -37.02
C GLU A 205 18.83 -3.49 -37.39
N PHE A 206 18.78 -2.34 -38.08
CA PHE A 206 17.54 -1.72 -38.48
C PHE A 206 17.22 -2.12 -39.94
N VAL A 207 15.99 -2.61 -40.16
CA VAL A 207 15.55 -3.09 -41.48
C VAL A 207 14.16 -2.51 -41.83
N PRO A 208 14.02 -1.79 -42.93
CA PRO A 208 15.08 -1.21 -43.77
C PRO A 208 15.93 -0.20 -43.02
N ALA A 209 17.11 0.13 -43.56
CA ALA A 209 17.96 1.15 -42.95
C ALA A 209 17.24 2.51 -42.88
N PRO A 210 17.39 3.28 -41.80
CA PRO A 210 16.60 4.51 -41.56
C PRO A 210 16.72 5.54 -42.67
N GLU A 211 17.87 5.60 -43.29
CA GLU A 211 18.17 6.52 -44.40
C GLU A 211 17.35 6.26 -45.67
N ARG A 212 16.85 5.01 -45.82
CA ARG A 212 16.08 4.57 -46.99
C ARG A 212 14.57 4.76 -46.86
N VAL A 213 14.06 4.98 -45.65
CA VAL A 213 12.60 5.08 -45.35
C VAL A 213 12.34 6.17 -44.33
N PRO A 214 12.24 7.44 -44.75
CA PRO A 214 12.01 8.57 -43.86
C PRO A 214 10.69 8.52 -43.07
N ALA A 215 9.67 7.80 -43.60
CA ALA A 215 8.34 7.73 -42.98
C ALA A 215 7.74 6.31 -42.95
N GLY A 216 8.56 5.28 -43.04
CA GLY A 216 8.11 3.88 -43.14
C GLY A 216 8.05 3.10 -41.84
N LYS A 217 7.72 1.82 -41.97
CA LYS A 217 7.71 0.84 -40.83
C LYS A 217 9.11 0.24 -40.71
N ILE A 218 9.92 0.77 -39.80
CA ILE A 218 11.24 0.21 -39.49
C ILE A 218 11.09 -0.86 -38.41
N LYS A 219 11.82 -1.98 -38.58
CA LYS A 219 12.01 -3.03 -37.57
C LYS A 219 13.47 -3.02 -37.14
N VAL A 220 13.71 -3.29 -35.85
CA VAL A 220 15.03 -3.56 -35.32
C VAL A 220 15.16 -5.04 -34.96
N HIS A 221 16.23 -5.67 -35.40
CA HIS A 221 16.67 -6.99 -34.98
C HIS A 221 17.78 -6.82 -33.94
N ILE A 222 17.62 -7.44 -32.77
CA ILE A 222 18.57 -7.33 -31.68
C ILE A 222 19.18 -8.69 -31.44
N THR A 223 20.51 -8.77 -31.43
CA THR A 223 21.25 -9.98 -31.10
C THR A 223 22.12 -9.69 -29.89
N PHE A 224 21.90 -10.45 -28.81
CA PHE A 224 22.78 -10.47 -27.65
C PHE A 224 23.90 -11.48 -27.93
N GLU A 225 25.11 -10.97 -28.08
CA GLU A 225 26.34 -11.74 -28.25
C GLU A 225 26.95 -11.94 -26.87
N ILE A 226 27.14 -13.22 -26.47
CA ILE A 226 27.47 -13.63 -25.12
C ILE A 226 28.78 -14.39 -25.13
N GLU A 227 29.74 -13.93 -24.35
CA GLU A 227 30.94 -14.65 -23.99
C GLU A 227 30.82 -15.01 -22.51
N GLU A 228 30.56 -16.30 -22.21
CA GLU A 228 30.19 -16.73 -20.86
C GLU A 228 31.38 -16.66 -19.89
N GLY A 229 32.58 -16.87 -20.36
CA GLY A 229 33.77 -17.02 -19.52
C GLY A 229 33.77 -18.34 -18.73
N GLN A 230 34.48 -18.37 -17.61
CA GLN A 230 34.60 -19.52 -16.70
C GLN A 230 33.62 -19.39 -15.53
N ALA A 231 33.06 -20.53 -15.10
CA ALA A 231 32.28 -20.59 -13.86
C ALA A 231 33.22 -20.72 -12.65
N TYR A 232 32.97 -19.94 -11.62
CA TYR A 232 33.75 -19.92 -10.39
C TYR A 232 32.98 -20.55 -9.23
N SER A 233 33.69 -21.31 -8.38
CA SER A 233 33.21 -21.85 -7.11
C SER A 233 33.87 -21.13 -5.93
N VAL A 234 33.16 -21.08 -4.79
CA VAL A 234 33.67 -20.48 -3.56
C VAL A 234 34.70 -21.39 -2.93
N SER A 235 35.92 -20.90 -2.72
CA SER A 235 36.95 -21.63 -1.98
C SER A 235 36.82 -21.38 -0.48
N LYS A 236 36.81 -20.13 -0.05
CA LYS A 236 36.66 -19.71 1.36
C LYS A 236 35.83 -18.45 1.48
N ILE A 237 35.20 -18.28 2.64
CA ILE A 237 34.56 -17.04 3.07
C ILE A 237 35.49 -16.38 4.10
N ILE A 238 35.84 -15.12 3.87
CA ILE A 238 36.81 -14.37 4.68
C ILE A 238 36.17 -13.06 5.16
N PHE A 239 36.31 -12.76 6.44
CA PHE A 239 35.89 -11.49 7.02
C PHE A 239 37.13 -10.69 7.42
N THR A 240 37.07 -9.39 7.20
CA THR A 240 38.13 -8.46 7.60
C THR A 240 37.55 -7.23 8.26
N GLY A 241 38.19 -6.72 9.29
CA GLY A 241 37.76 -5.52 10.01
C GLY A 241 36.64 -5.72 11.04
N ASN A 242 36.14 -6.92 11.22
CA ASN A 242 35.13 -7.29 12.21
C ASN A 242 35.73 -7.39 13.61
N LYS A 243 35.59 -6.33 14.42
CA LYS A 243 36.07 -6.29 15.81
C LYS A 243 34.96 -6.55 16.81
N HIS A 244 33.72 -6.16 16.49
CA HIS A 244 32.55 -6.27 17.36
C HIS A 244 31.90 -7.66 17.32
N PHE A 245 31.78 -8.24 16.12
CA PHE A 245 31.25 -9.58 15.94
C PHE A 245 32.35 -10.57 15.58
N ASP A 246 32.29 -11.77 16.12
CA ASP A 246 33.13 -12.89 15.69
C ASP A 246 32.66 -13.48 14.35
N GLU A 247 33.53 -14.23 13.70
CA GLU A 247 33.24 -14.85 12.41
C GLU A 247 32.09 -15.86 12.50
N GLU A 248 31.96 -16.56 13.63
CA GLU A 248 30.89 -17.54 13.83
C GLU A 248 29.51 -16.86 13.78
N THR A 249 29.37 -15.73 14.47
CA THR A 249 28.13 -14.88 14.43
C THR A 249 27.82 -14.39 13.03
N LEU A 250 28.84 -13.95 12.28
CA LEU A 250 28.66 -13.46 10.92
C LEU A 250 28.28 -14.58 9.94
N LEU A 251 28.77 -15.79 10.14
CA LEU A 251 28.44 -16.98 9.33
C LEU A 251 27.01 -17.47 9.56
N VAL A 252 26.40 -17.23 10.74
CA VAL A 252 25.04 -17.70 11.03
C VAL A 252 24.06 -17.22 9.97
N GLY A 253 23.37 -18.16 9.32
CA GLY A 253 22.34 -17.92 8.31
C GLY A 253 22.86 -17.50 6.94
N LEU A 254 24.16 -17.56 6.67
CA LEU A 254 24.66 -17.47 5.32
C LEU A 254 24.23 -18.71 4.52
N LYS A 255 23.70 -18.46 3.32
CA LYS A 255 23.32 -19.54 2.37
C LYS A 255 24.46 -19.87 1.41
N LEU A 256 25.41 -18.96 1.22
CA LEU A 256 26.61 -19.20 0.44
C LEU A 256 27.55 -20.09 1.26
N LYS A 257 28.02 -21.17 0.66
CA LYS A 257 28.91 -22.14 1.30
C LYS A 257 30.15 -22.37 0.46
N GLU A 258 31.22 -22.81 1.09
CA GLU A 258 32.41 -23.29 0.43
C GLU A 258 32.10 -24.44 -0.54
N GLU A 259 32.87 -24.61 -1.58
CA GLU A 259 32.72 -25.59 -2.66
C GLU A 259 31.47 -25.43 -3.55
N GLN A 260 30.59 -24.47 -3.26
CA GLN A 260 29.44 -24.16 -4.11
C GLN A 260 29.78 -23.15 -5.20
N VAL A 261 29.01 -23.17 -6.28
CA VAL A 261 29.11 -22.17 -7.34
C VAL A 261 28.90 -20.77 -6.72
N TYR A 262 29.84 -19.86 -7.02
CA TYR A 262 29.72 -18.49 -6.56
C TYR A 262 28.45 -17.84 -7.10
N ASN A 263 27.73 -17.18 -6.24
CA ASN A 263 26.52 -16.45 -6.59
C ASN A 263 26.63 -15.02 -6.06
N ARG A 264 26.82 -14.05 -6.97
CA ARG A 264 27.04 -12.66 -6.61
C ARG A 264 25.86 -12.07 -5.83
N ARG A 265 24.64 -12.31 -6.29
CA ARG A 265 23.43 -11.81 -5.62
C ARG A 265 23.33 -12.33 -4.18
N LEU A 266 23.69 -13.59 -3.98
CA LEU A 266 23.70 -14.20 -2.66
C LEU A 266 24.80 -13.58 -1.78
N ALA A 267 25.97 -13.29 -2.34
CA ALA A 267 27.06 -12.61 -1.64
C ALA A 267 26.67 -11.16 -1.27
N ASP A 268 26.06 -10.42 -2.20
CA ASP A 268 25.54 -9.07 -1.94
C ASP A 268 24.47 -9.08 -0.85
N SER A 269 23.52 -10.04 -0.88
CA SER A 269 22.50 -10.18 0.16
C SER A 269 23.08 -10.52 1.54
N HIS A 270 24.23 -11.18 1.57
CA HIS A 270 24.94 -11.46 2.81
C HIS A 270 25.66 -10.22 3.34
N ALA A 271 26.26 -9.41 2.45
CA ALA A 271 26.82 -8.12 2.84
C ALA A 271 25.76 -7.20 3.48
N GLU A 272 24.58 -7.12 2.85
CA GLU A 272 23.44 -6.38 3.41
C GLU A 272 22.96 -6.93 4.77
N ARG A 273 22.93 -8.25 4.92
CA ARG A 273 22.57 -8.89 6.19
C ARG A 273 23.58 -8.59 7.29
N ILE A 274 24.88 -8.66 6.98
CA ILE A 274 25.95 -8.31 7.90
C ILE A 274 25.85 -6.84 8.29
N LEU A 275 25.69 -5.95 7.30
CA LEU A 275 25.49 -4.53 7.52
C LEU A 275 24.30 -4.25 8.44
N LYS A 276 23.20 -4.97 8.26
CA LYS A 276 22.01 -4.87 9.12
C LYS A 276 22.35 -5.23 10.58
N LEU A 277 23.12 -6.31 10.85
CA LEU A 277 23.54 -6.67 12.21
C LEU A 277 24.30 -5.51 12.88
N TYR A 278 25.23 -4.86 12.16
CA TYR A 278 25.93 -3.71 12.68
C TYR A 278 25.03 -2.50 12.91
N ARG A 279 24.14 -2.20 11.98
CA ARG A 279 23.18 -1.10 12.08
C ARG A 279 22.21 -1.26 13.26
N GLU A 280 21.75 -2.48 13.54
CA GLU A 280 20.91 -2.80 14.71
C GLU A 280 21.66 -2.57 16.05
N GLN A 281 22.98 -2.67 16.04
CA GLN A 281 23.83 -2.46 17.21
C GLN A 281 24.41 -1.04 17.32
N GLY A 282 23.89 -0.09 16.58
CA GLY A 282 24.26 1.32 16.72
C GLY A 282 25.45 1.79 15.89
N PHE A 283 25.94 0.99 14.98
CA PHE A 283 27.00 1.38 14.05
C PHE A 283 26.42 2.10 12.83
N ILE A 284 26.13 3.39 12.97
CA ILE A 284 25.46 4.20 11.96
C ILE A 284 26.25 4.30 10.66
N ASP A 285 27.58 4.40 10.78
CA ASP A 285 28.52 4.59 9.68
C ASP A 285 29.15 3.27 9.21
N ALA A 286 28.59 2.13 9.62
CA ALA A 286 29.07 0.83 9.17
C ALA A 286 28.94 0.67 7.66
N VAL A 287 29.98 0.09 7.05
CA VAL A 287 30.03 -0.26 5.63
C VAL A 287 30.52 -1.70 5.52
N VAL A 288 29.85 -2.47 4.68
CA VAL A 288 30.24 -3.85 4.37
C VAL A 288 30.32 -3.99 2.86
N GLU A 289 31.49 -4.22 2.33
CA GLU A 289 31.71 -4.47 0.92
C GLU A 289 32.08 -5.93 0.70
N GLN A 290 31.46 -6.59 -0.26
CA GLN A 290 31.86 -7.93 -0.66
C GLN A 290 32.71 -7.87 -1.94
N ARG A 291 33.77 -8.66 -1.97
CA ARG A 291 34.66 -8.76 -3.13
C ARG A 291 35.07 -10.21 -3.38
N PRO A 292 34.93 -10.72 -4.63
CA PRO A 292 35.53 -11.98 -5.01
C PRO A 292 37.02 -11.80 -5.20
N GLN A 293 37.86 -12.63 -4.53
CA GLN A 293 39.27 -12.73 -4.73
C GLN A 293 39.61 -13.92 -5.60
N PHE A 294 40.11 -13.70 -6.80
CA PHE A 294 40.51 -14.74 -7.71
C PHE A 294 41.74 -15.46 -7.21
N LEU A 295 41.74 -16.77 -7.22
CA LEU A 295 42.86 -17.58 -6.81
C LEU A 295 43.70 -17.97 -8.02
N ALA A 296 44.97 -18.33 -7.77
CA ALA A 296 45.85 -18.86 -8.80
C ALA A 296 45.35 -20.20 -9.40
N VAL A 297 44.51 -20.92 -8.64
CA VAL A 297 43.83 -22.10 -9.13
C VAL A 297 42.59 -21.64 -9.93
N PRO A 298 42.54 -21.93 -11.23
CA PRO A 298 41.42 -21.52 -12.07
C PRO A 298 40.08 -22.10 -11.57
N GLY A 299 39.01 -21.30 -11.67
CA GLY A 299 37.64 -21.70 -11.29
C GLY A 299 37.33 -21.59 -9.80
N PHE A 300 38.21 -20.98 -8.99
CA PHE A 300 37.93 -20.74 -7.58
C PHE A 300 38.12 -19.28 -7.19
N VAL A 301 37.28 -18.80 -6.28
CA VAL A 301 37.36 -17.47 -5.66
C VAL A 301 37.16 -17.58 -4.16
N ASN A 302 37.86 -16.75 -3.39
CA ASN A 302 37.46 -16.46 -2.03
C ASN A 302 36.41 -15.34 -2.04
N VAL A 303 35.44 -15.42 -1.15
CA VAL A 303 34.47 -14.33 -0.94
C VAL A 303 34.89 -13.55 0.29
N GLN A 304 35.44 -12.38 0.07
CA GLN A 304 35.88 -11.50 1.16
C GLN A 304 34.80 -10.47 1.47
N PHE A 305 34.47 -10.32 2.75
CA PHE A 305 33.64 -9.26 3.29
C PHE A 305 34.54 -8.26 4.05
N ASP A 306 34.74 -7.09 3.47
CA ASP A 306 35.51 -6.00 4.08
C ASP A 306 34.55 -5.14 4.92
N ILE A 307 34.74 -5.14 6.22
CA ILE A 307 33.88 -4.49 7.20
C ILE A 307 34.59 -3.27 7.76
N THR A 308 33.95 -2.12 7.62
CA THR A 308 34.33 -0.89 8.32
C THR A 308 33.22 -0.60 9.33
N GLU A 309 33.46 -0.90 10.60
CA GLU A 309 32.42 -0.81 11.63
C GLU A 309 32.04 0.64 11.96
N GLY A 310 33.01 1.56 11.99
CA GLY A 310 32.82 2.90 12.50
C GLY A 310 32.70 2.94 14.03
N ARG A 311 31.99 3.95 14.55
CA ARG A 311 31.69 4.09 15.97
C ARG A 311 30.28 3.60 16.30
N GLN A 312 30.13 3.03 17.48
CA GLN A 312 28.82 2.68 18.02
C GLN A 312 28.21 3.91 18.69
N PHE A 313 26.95 4.22 18.37
CA PHE A 313 26.23 5.37 18.91
C PHE A 313 24.98 4.96 19.69
N ARG A 314 24.72 5.74 20.74
CA ARG A 314 23.44 5.72 21.47
C ARG A 314 22.61 6.94 21.05
N ILE A 315 21.30 6.82 21.25
CA ILE A 315 20.36 7.92 21.03
C ILE A 315 20.51 8.92 22.19
N GLY A 316 20.80 10.17 21.86
CA GLY A 316 20.79 11.30 22.78
C GLY A 316 19.38 11.87 22.93
N ARG A 317 19.18 13.16 22.71
CA ARG A 317 17.86 13.79 22.71
C ARG A 317 17.11 13.48 21.43
N VAL A 318 15.78 13.36 21.56
CA VAL A 318 14.89 13.24 20.40
C VAL A 318 14.08 14.54 20.28
N ASN A 319 14.35 15.31 19.23
CA ASN A 319 13.67 16.55 18.92
C ASN A 319 12.68 16.34 17.79
N ILE A 320 11.40 16.62 18.04
CA ILE A 320 10.33 16.51 17.07
C ILE A 320 10.00 17.92 16.59
N ILE A 321 9.90 18.11 15.28
CA ILE A 321 9.66 19.42 14.64
C ILE A 321 8.66 19.29 13.50
N GLY A 322 7.82 20.34 13.31
CA GLY A 322 6.83 20.40 12.25
C GLY A 322 5.51 19.69 12.56
N ASN A 323 5.32 19.23 13.79
CA ASN A 323 4.08 18.67 14.29
C ASN A 323 3.20 19.78 14.94
N GLU A 324 2.62 20.65 14.13
CA GLU A 324 1.85 21.80 14.62
C GLU A 324 0.49 21.39 15.20
N GLN A 325 -0.14 20.37 14.62
CA GLN A 325 -1.43 19.81 15.05
C GLN A 325 -1.27 18.52 15.85
N THR A 326 -0.35 17.64 15.43
CA THR A 326 -0.14 16.33 16.06
C THR A 326 0.63 16.49 17.36
N GLN A 327 0.10 15.99 18.46
CA GLN A 327 0.75 16.03 19.77
C GLN A 327 2.04 15.19 19.77
N ASP A 328 3.10 15.69 20.41
CA ASP A 328 4.40 15.04 20.57
C ASP A 328 4.28 13.58 21.01
N ARG A 329 3.38 13.32 21.97
CA ARG A 329 3.15 11.98 22.53
C ARG A 329 2.76 10.93 21.49
N VAL A 330 2.05 11.32 20.42
CA VAL A 330 1.62 10.40 19.35
C VAL A 330 2.82 9.86 18.59
N ILE A 331 3.80 10.71 18.34
CA ILE A 331 5.04 10.35 17.64
C ILE A 331 5.95 9.55 18.57
N ARG A 332 6.11 10.01 19.81
CA ARG A 332 6.95 9.33 20.82
C ARG A 332 6.47 7.91 21.11
N ARG A 333 5.17 7.64 21.13
CA ARG A 333 4.62 6.29 21.28
C ARG A 333 5.11 5.32 20.19
N VAL A 334 5.22 5.78 18.96
CA VAL A 334 5.77 4.97 17.86
C VAL A 334 7.27 4.73 18.07
N LEU A 335 8.02 5.76 18.49
CA LEU A 335 9.45 5.61 18.81
C LEU A 335 9.65 4.60 19.96
N ASP A 336 8.82 4.67 21.00
CA ASP A 336 8.86 3.75 22.16
C ASP A 336 8.51 2.30 21.77
N GLU A 337 7.55 2.11 20.85
CA GLU A 337 7.16 0.77 20.37
C GLU A 337 8.36 0.03 19.72
N TYR A 338 9.27 0.78 19.09
CA TYR A 338 10.46 0.24 18.45
C TYR A 338 11.76 0.43 19.24
N ASP A 339 11.68 0.72 20.55
CA ASP A 339 12.81 0.99 21.44
C ASP A 339 13.77 2.09 20.94
N PHE A 340 13.26 3.02 20.13
CA PHE A 340 14.03 4.13 19.55
C PHE A 340 13.98 5.38 20.46
N THR A 341 14.55 5.27 21.66
CA THR A 341 14.42 6.25 22.73
C THR A 341 15.80 6.63 23.31
N PRO A 342 15.90 7.78 24.01
CA PRO A 342 17.17 8.22 24.63
C PRO A 342 17.84 7.14 25.47
N GLY A 343 19.16 7.01 25.29
CA GLY A 343 20.01 6.03 25.99
C GLY A 343 20.07 4.64 25.33
N ARG A 344 19.15 4.31 24.40
CA ARG A 344 19.19 3.07 23.62
C ARG A 344 20.23 3.17 22.50
N LEU A 345 20.67 2.04 21.97
CA LEU A 345 21.51 2.01 20.77
C LEU A 345 20.75 2.59 19.58
N TYR A 346 21.43 3.38 18.76
CA TYR A 346 20.83 3.95 17.56
C TYR A 346 20.64 2.87 16.48
N ASN A 347 19.47 2.34 16.34
CA ASN A 347 19.18 1.34 15.32
C ASN A 347 19.08 1.99 13.94
N ALA A 348 20.18 1.96 13.18
CA ALA A 348 20.25 2.53 11.83
C ALA A 348 19.56 1.68 10.74
N ASP A 349 19.09 0.47 11.05
CA ASP A 349 18.20 -0.30 10.15
C ASP A 349 16.78 0.26 10.18
N LEU A 350 16.33 0.74 11.35
CA LEU A 350 15.03 1.39 11.50
C LEU A 350 15.03 2.83 10.98
N ALA A 351 16.10 3.58 11.27
CA ALA A 351 16.25 4.98 10.88
C ALA A 351 17.64 5.22 10.26
N PRO A 352 17.81 4.94 8.96
CA PRO A 352 19.09 5.17 8.26
C PRO A 352 19.46 6.65 8.22
N LYS A 353 20.77 6.93 8.25
CA LYS A 353 21.32 8.31 8.18
C LYS A 353 20.80 9.11 6.97
N GLN A 354 20.51 8.42 5.87
CA GLN A 354 20.07 9.02 4.61
C GLN A 354 18.55 9.20 4.51
N GLY A 355 17.79 8.78 5.55
CA GLY A 355 16.36 8.76 5.53
C GLY A 355 15.77 7.56 4.79
N GLY A 356 14.42 7.49 4.73
CA GLY A 356 13.71 6.40 4.05
C GLY A 356 13.63 5.10 4.85
N GLY A 357 13.79 5.18 6.16
CA GLY A 357 13.74 4.04 7.06
C GLY A 357 12.32 3.55 7.38
N LYS A 358 12.24 2.35 7.95
CA LYS A 358 10.98 1.74 8.39
C LYS A 358 10.25 2.58 9.45
N LEU A 359 11.02 3.17 10.37
CA LEU A 359 10.46 3.97 11.45
C LEU A 359 9.77 5.24 10.94
N GLU A 360 10.35 5.89 9.93
CA GLU A 360 9.73 7.01 9.22
C GLU A 360 8.41 6.60 8.56
N ASP A 361 8.37 5.44 7.90
CA ASP A 361 7.15 4.92 7.27
C ASP A 361 6.08 4.57 8.31
N TYR A 362 6.46 4.02 9.45
CA TYR A 362 5.54 3.71 10.54
C TYR A 362 4.94 4.97 11.16
N ILE A 363 5.76 5.99 11.43
CA ILE A 363 5.26 7.29 11.93
C ILE A 363 4.36 7.92 10.86
N ARG A 364 4.80 7.97 9.59
CA ARG A 364 4.04 8.54 8.49
C ARG A 364 2.66 7.91 8.33
N ARG A 365 2.58 6.58 8.40
CA ARG A 365 1.29 5.86 8.30
C ARG A 365 0.43 5.99 9.55
N GLY A 366 1.06 6.04 10.72
CA GLY A 366 0.35 6.18 12.00
C GLY A 366 -0.25 7.57 12.20
N THR A 367 0.45 8.61 11.77
CA THR A 367 0.02 10.02 11.89
C THR A 367 -0.63 10.56 10.61
N LEU A 368 -0.58 9.83 9.48
CA LEU A 368 -0.93 10.31 8.14
C LEU A 368 -0.14 11.54 7.70
N ALA A 369 1.08 11.69 8.19
CA ALA A 369 1.98 12.73 7.72
C ALA A 369 2.27 12.57 6.21
N GLU A 370 2.42 13.67 5.51
CA GLU A 370 2.83 13.68 4.11
C GLU A 370 4.28 13.20 3.98
N GLN A 371 5.14 13.66 4.88
CA GLN A 371 6.54 13.28 4.94
C GLN A 371 7.01 13.19 6.40
N VAL A 372 7.89 12.22 6.65
CA VAL A 372 8.63 12.08 7.90
C VAL A 372 10.09 11.87 7.55
N ILE A 373 11.00 12.57 8.21
CA ILE A 373 12.45 12.43 8.04
C ILE A 373 13.07 12.30 9.44
N ILE A 374 13.82 11.21 9.65
CA ILE A 374 14.58 10.99 10.87
C ILE A 374 16.06 11.11 10.55
N SER A 375 16.76 12.03 11.20
CA SER A 375 18.18 12.28 10.96
C SER A 375 18.96 12.30 12.26
N PRO A 376 20.10 11.58 12.34
CA PRO A 376 21.03 11.75 13.43
C PRO A 376 21.75 13.11 13.33
N VAL A 377 21.83 13.80 14.45
CA VAL A 377 22.44 15.13 14.58
C VAL A 377 23.54 15.07 15.64
N GLU A 378 24.55 15.91 15.52
CA GLU A 378 25.57 16.01 16.55
C GLU A 378 24.96 16.45 17.89
N PRO A 379 25.32 15.78 19.00
CA PRO A 379 24.73 16.07 20.27
C PRO A 379 25.17 17.44 20.79
N SER A 380 24.23 18.23 21.29
CA SER A 380 24.49 19.53 21.91
C SER A 380 25.40 19.45 23.13
N THR A 381 25.54 18.28 23.71
CA THR A 381 26.41 18.00 24.87
C THR A 381 27.87 17.74 24.48
N GLY A 382 28.18 17.57 23.17
CA GLY A 382 29.51 17.18 22.71
C GLY A 382 29.92 15.74 23.03
N ALA A 383 28.98 14.89 23.47
CA ALA A 383 29.24 13.48 23.76
C ALA A 383 29.63 12.73 22.47
N LEU A 384 30.75 12.02 22.48
CA LEU A 384 31.33 11.39 21.30
C LEU A 384 30.66 10.05 20.92
N ASP A 385 29.93 9.46 21.86
CA ASP A 385 29.27 8.14 21.74
C ASP A 385 27.73 8.25 21.57
N GLN A 386 27.23 9.48 21.39
CA GLN A 386 25.81 9.75 21.24
C GLN A 386 25.52 10.50 19.95
N LYS A 387 24.30 10.34 19.45
CA LYS A 387 23.70 11.19 18.41
C LYS A 387 22.34 11.66 18.88
N ASP A 388 22.11 12.96 18.83
CA ASP A 388 20.76 13.49 18.95
C ASP A 388 19.96 13.12 17.71
N VAL A 389 18.65 13.04 17.81
CA VAL A 389 17.77 12.65 16.71
C VAL A 389 16.81 13.79 16.42
N SER A 390 16.78 14.23 15.17
CA SER A 390 15.76 15.14 14.66
C SER A 390 14.70 14.36 13.91
N VAL A 391 13.43 14.47 14.33
CA VAL A 391 12.28 13.90 13.67
C VAL A 391 11.49 15.05 13.04
N GLY A 392 11.72 15.29 11.76
CA GLY A 392 11.01 16.30 10.97
C GLY A 392 9.72 15.72 10.40
N ILE A 393 8.61 16.39 10.62
CA ILE A 393 7.28 15.97 10.17
C ILE A 393 6.66 17.06 9.31
N LYS A 394 6.14 16.67 8.16
CA LYS A 394 5.22 17.48 7.38
C LYS A 394 3.86 16.84 7.49
N GLU A 395 2.96 17.51 8.19
CA GLU A 395 1.61 17.00 8.44
C GLU A 395 0.80 16.90 7.16
N GLY A 396 -0.07 15.89 7.09
CA GLY A 396 -0.96 15.62 5.98
C GLY A 396 -2.42 15.76 6.35
N GLN A 397 -3.31 15.51 5.41
CA GLN A 397 -4.75 15.49 5.67
C GLN A 397 -5.13 14.25 6.45
N THR A 398 -5.74 14.42 7.62
CA THR A 398 -6.16 13.34 8.52
C THR A 398 -7.67 13.06 8.44
N GLY A 399 -8.45 14.03 7.95
CA GLY A 399 -9.88 13.93 7.71
C GLY A 399 -10.23 13.60 6.27
N SER A 400 -11.25 12.78 6.07
CA SER A 400 -11.78 12.47 4.73
C SER A 400 -13.30 12.29 4.78
N ILE A 401 -13.97 12.78 3.74
CA ILE A 401 -15.37 12.48 3.46
C ILE A 401 -15.43 11.70 2.15
N MET A 402 -16.02 10.53 2.19
CA MET A 402 -16.24 9.70 1.01
C MET A 402 -17.72 9.65 0.71
N LEU A 403 -18.08 10.00 -0.51
CA LEU A 403 -19.41 9.83 -1.06
C LEU A 403 -19.31 8.83 -2.22
N GLY A 404 -20.13 7.80 -2.19
CA GLY A 404 -20.11 6.75 -3.19
C GLY A 404 -21.45 6.09 -3.36
N GLY A 405 -21.54 5.20 -4.35
CA GLY A 405 -22.65 4.31 -4.56
C GLY A 405 -22.17 3.09 -5.32
N GLY A 406 -22.86 1.97 -5.14
CA GLY A 406 -22.50 0.71 -5.76
C GLY A 406 -23.71 -0.15 -6.03
N PHE A 407 -23.47 -1.21 -6.82
CA PHE A 407 -24.42 -2.28 -7.06
C PHE A 407 -23.74 -3.61 -6.80
N SER A 408 -24.41 -4.49 -6.12
CA SER A 408 -23.95 -5.84 -5.82
C SER A 408 -25.13 -6.82 -5.91
N SER A 409 -24.87 -8.06 -6.32
CA SER A 409 -25.87 -9.13 -6.32
C SER A 409 -26.42 -9.48 -4.93
N ASP A 410 -25.70 -9.09 -3.88
CA ASP A 410 -26.00 -9.46 -2.49
C ASP A 410 -26.69 -8.33 -1.70
N SER A 411 -26.58 -7.09 -2.17
CA SER A 411 -27.07 -5.87 -1.47
C SER A 411 -27.84 -4.92 -2.37
N ASP A 412 -27.99 -5.29 -3.66
CA ASP A 412 -28.63 -4.45 -4.68
C ASP A 412 -27.96 -3.07 -4.77
N ILE A 413 -28.71 -1.99 -4.86
CA ILE A 413 -28.17 -0.62 -4.89
C ILE A 413 -27.90 -0.17 -3.46
N ILE A 414 -26.68 0.35 -3.23
CA ILE A 414 -26.27 0.90 -1.94
C ILE A 414 -25.63 2.28 -2.15
N GLY A 415 -26.03 3.25 -1.35
CA GLY A 415 -25.34 4.53 -1.21
C GLY A 415 -24.31 4.44 -0.10
N GLN A 416 -23.31 5.32 -0.11
CA GLN A 416 -22.29 5.36 0.92
C GLN A 416 -21.90 6.80 1.22
N LEU A 417 -21.97 7.20 2.48
CA LEU A 417 -21.43 8.43 3.01
C LEU A 417 -20.60 8.09 4.23
N ILE A 418 -19.28 8.29 4.15
CA ILE A 418 -18.38 8.01 5.26
C ILE A 418 -17.60 9.29 5.59
N TYR A 419 -17.67 9.71 6.84
CA TYR A 419 -16.73 10.64 7.45
C TYR A 419 -15.71 9.84 8.26
N GLN A 420 -14.44 10.08 8.03
CA GLN A 420 -13.35 9.48 8.79
C GLN A 420 -12.34 10.55 9.17
N GLN A 421 -12.06 10.67 10.46
CA GLN A 421 -10.99 11.47 11.02
C GLN A 421 -10.01 10.55 11.73
N ARG A 422 -8.81 10.45 11.21
CA ARG A 422 -7.66 9.82 11.88
C ARG A 422 -6.86 10.92 12.55
N ASN A 423 -6.13 10.68 13.57
CA ASN A 423 -5.52 11.71 14.42
C ASN A 423 -6.59 12.59 15.10
N PHE A 424 -7.74 11.99 15.46
CA PHE A 424 -8.81 12.67 16.19
C PHE A 424 -8.37 12.97 17.62
N ASP A 425 -8.85 14.06 18.19
CA ASP A 425 -8.71 14.42 19.59
C ASP A 425 -10.08 14.78 20.17
N ILE A 426 -10.64 13.92 21.01
CA ILE A 426 -11.94 14.13 21.62
C ILE A 426 -11.93 15.31 22.62
N THR A 427 -10.76 15.77 23.03
CA THR A 427 -10.61 16.87 24.00
C THR A 427 -10.39 18.24 23.35
N ASP A 428 -10.08 18.25 22.06
CA ASP A 428 -9.84 19.47 21.27
C ASP A 428 -11.15 20.01 20.69
N TRP A 429 -11.93 20.67 21.54
CA TRP A 429 -13.22 21.25 21.16
C TRP A 429 -13.04 22.53 20.35
N PRO A 430 -13.84 22.77 19.29
CA PRO A 430 -13.74 23.97 18.47
C PRO A 430 -14.04 25.22 19.29
N GLU A 431 -13.18 26.21 19.20
CA GLU A 431 -13.40 27.53 19.78
C GLU A 431 -14.28 28.42 18.88
N SER A 432 -14.36 28.08 17.61
CA SER A 432 -15.18 28.78 16.60
C SER A 432 -15.83 27.83 15.62
N PHE A 433 -16.94 28.27 15.00
CA PHE A 433 -17.56 27.53 13.89
C PHE A 433 -16.63 27.41 12.68
N GLY A 434 -15.72 28.37 12.50
CA GLY A 434 -14.68 28.33 11.46
C GLY A 434 -13.77 27.10 11.60
N GLU A 435 -13.25 26.84 12.78
CA GLU A 435 -12.38 25.68 13.07
C GLU A 435 -13.08 24.33 12.81
N LEU A 436 -14.39 24.25 13.12
CA LEU A 436 -15.16 23.06 12.83
C LEU A 436 -15.28 22.83 11.31
N VAL A 437 -15.50 23.88 10.53
CA VAL A 437 -15.68 23.80 9.06
C VAL A 437 -14.36 23.60 8.34
N THR A 438 -13.29 24.27 8.78
CA THR A 438 -11.93 24.09 8.21
C THR A 438 -11.33 22.76 8.62
N GLY A 439 -11.94 22.07 9.62
CA GLY A 439 -11.45 20.83 10.16
C GLY A 439 -10.15 20.99 10.95
N GLU A 440 -9.96 22.13 11.59
CA GLU A 440 -8.85 22.41 12.50
C GLU A 440 -9.12 21.88 13.91
N ALA A 441 -10.40 21.77 14.30
CA ALA A 441 -10.84 21.19 15.56
C ALA A 441 -10.77 19.65 15.59
N PHE A 442 -10.78 19.10 16.79
CA PHE A 442 -10.75 17.67 17.08
C PHE A 442 -9.53 16.94 16.49
N LYS A 443 -8.34 17.51 16.56
CA LYS A 443 -7.13 16.94 15.99
C LYS A 443 -5.98 16.85 16.99
N GLY A 444 -5.13 15.85 16.81
CA GLY A 444 -3.81 15.82 17.43
C GLY A 444 -3.52 14.67 18.37
N ALA A 445 -4.51 13.95 18.91
CA ALA A 445 -4.30 12.92 19.92
C ALA A 445 -4.00 11.51 19.35
N GLY A 446 -4.08 11.35 18.02
CA GLY A 446 -3.86 10.03 17.38
C GLY A 446 -5.04 9.08 17.51
N GLN A 447 -6.19 9.54 17.98
CA GLN A 447 -7.44 8.78 18.03
C GLN A 447 -8.04 8.66 16.62
N SER A 448 -9.02 7.78 16.45
CA SER A 448 -9.75 7.62 15.18
C SER A 448 -11.25 7.69 15.43
N LEU A 449 -11.94 8.52 14.64
CA LEU A 449 -13.39 8.59 14.58
C LEU A 449 -13.85 8.26 13.16
N ARG A 450 -14.81 7.33 13.04
CA ARG A 450 -15.46 7.01 11.76
C ARG A 450 -16.97 7.03 11.97
N ILE A 451 -17.66 7.74 11.09
CA ILE A 451 -19.12 7.75 11.00
C ILE A 451 -19.46 7.29 9.58
N ALA A 452 -20.30 6.27 9.46
CA ALA A 452 -20.70 5.74 8.17
C ALA A 452 -22.22 5.64 8.10
N ALA A 453 -22.76 6.03 6.95
CA ALA A 453 -24.15 5.85 6.57
C ALA A 453 -24.19 5.19 5.19
N GLU A 454 -24.66 3.98 5.13
CA GLU A 454 -24.71 3.15 3.94
C GLU A 454 -26.15 2.69 3.67
N PRO A 455 -27.05 3.61 3.23
CA PRO A 455 -28.43 3.27 2.89
C PRO A 455 -28.46 2.41 1.61
N GLY A 456 -29.24 1.35 1.63
CA GLY A 456 -29.39 0.47 0.49
C GLY A 456 -30.80 -0.12 0.37
N MET A 457 -31.06 -0.82 -0.73
CA MET A 457 -32.38 -1.41 -0.99
C MET A 457 -32.61 -2.74 -0.25
N GLU A 458 -31.56 -3.56 -0.13
CA GLU A 458 -31.58 -4.86 0.55
C GLU A 458 -30.89 -4.81 1.92
N VAL A 459 -29.93 -3.89 2.07
CA VAL A 459 -29.15 -3.72 3.29
C VAL A 459 -28.92 -2.24 3.54
N SER A 460 -29.27 -1.77 4.72
CA SER A 460 -28.91 -0.43 5.19
C SER A 460 -28.06 -0.55 6.46
N GLU A 461 -26.95 0.17 6.53
CA GLU A 461 -26.06 0.17 7.70
C GLU A 461 -25.67 1.58 8.11
N TYR A 462 -25.73 1.85 9.40
CA TYR A 462 -25.30 3.09 10.04
C TYR A 462 -24.37 2.75 11.18
N SER A 463 -23.20 3.36 11.21
CA SER A 463 -22.23 3.07 12.28
C SER A 463 -21.42 4.28 12.70
N ILE A 464 -21.07 4.31 13.98
CA ILE A 464 -20.11 5.22 14.57
C ILE A 464 -19.07 4.38 15.30
N SER A 465 -17.79 4.63 15.05
CA SER A 465 -16.70 3.97 15.75
C SER A 465 -15.67 4.97 16.19
N PHE A 466 -15.22 4.81 17.44
CA PHE A 466 -14.15 5.58 18.06
C PHE A 466 -13.09 4.62 18.57
N THR A 467 -11.83 4.93 18.28
CA THR A 467 -10.68 4.16 18.77
C THR A 467 -9.66 5.09 19.41
N GLU A 468 -9.34 4.86 20.68
CA GLU A 468 -8.17 5.41 21.36
C GLU A 468 -7.06 4.34 21.38
N PRO A 469 -5.97 4.49 20.60
CA PRO A 469 -4.98 3.43 20.47
C PRO A 469 -4.04 3.28 21.69
N TYR A 470 -3.95 4.31 22.57
CA TYR A 470 -3.05 4.35 23.70
C TYR A 470 -3.71 4.96 24.94
N LEU A 471 -4.65 4.26 25.51
CA LEU A 471 -5.39 4.71 26.68
C LEU A 471 -4.44 5.08 27.84
N ARG A 472 -4.44 6.36 28.22
CA ARG A 472 -3.53 6.93 29.25
C ARG A 472 -2.05 6.66 28.94
N ASP A 473 -1.65 6.81 27.69
CA ASP A 473 -0.28 6.60 27.20
C ASP A 473 0.28 5.19 27.38
N LYS A 474 -0.59 4.21 27.64
CA LYS A 474 -0.22 2.78 27.73
C LYS A 474 -0.54 2.07 26.41
N PRO A 475 0.14 0.96 26.08
CA PRO A 475 -0.13 0.17 24.89
C PRO A 475 -1.43 -0.65 25.04
N VAL A 476 -2.50 0.04 25.40
CA VAL A 476 -3.86 -0.49 25.55
C VAL A 476 -4.77 0.35 24.67
N SER A 477 -5.45 -0.25 23.70
CA SER A 477 -6.49 0.44 22.94
C SER A 477 -7.84 0.33 23.62
N LEU A 478 -8.68 1.34 23.39
CA LEU A 478 -10.10 1.34 23.69
C LEU A 478 -10.85 1.51 22.37
N ASP A 479 -11.75 0.59 22.09
CA ASP A 479 -12.63 0.62 20.92
C ASP A 479 -14.09 0.74 21.38
N VAL A 480 -14.80 1.73 20.84
CA VAL A 480 -16.23 1.96 21.10
C VAL A 480 -16.94 1.98 19.75
N VAL A 481 -17.93 1.11 19.57
CA VAL A 481 -18.69 1.02 18.31
C VAL A 481 -20.18 1.02 18.61
N GLY A 482 -20.93 1.87 17.93
CA GLY A 482 -22.36 1.82 17.85
C GLY A 482 -22.78 1.55 16.40
N SER A 483 -23.70 0.63 16.15
CA SER A 483 -24.19 0.37 14.80
C SER A 483 -25.65 -0.02 14.81
N SER A 484 -26.33 0.33 13.72
CA SER A 484 -27.68 -0.11 13.42
C SER A 484 -27.71 -0.55 11.97
N TRP A 485 -28.23 -1.74 11.70
CA TRP A 485 -28.40 -2.19 10.34
C TRP A 485 -29.70 -2.98 10.17
N GLU A 486 -30.20 -3.00 8.97
CA GLU A 486 -31.40 -3.68 8.53
C GLU A 486 -31.09 -4.48 7.28
N ARG A 487 -31.61 -5.69 7.20
CA ARG A 487 -31.46 -6.54 6.04
C ARG A 487 -32.69 -7.36 5.77
N TYR A 488 -33.16 -7.33 4.53
CA TYR A 488 -34.21 -8.21 4.04
C TYR A 488 -33.65 -9.61 3.83
N ARG A 489 -34.33 -10.62 4.37
CA ARG A 489 -33.98 -12.03 4.26
C ARG A 489 -35.05 -12.78 3.44
N GLU A 490 -34.73 -14.02 3.03
CA GLU A 490 -35.64 -14.85 2.24
C GLU A 490 -36.98 -15.09 2.94
N SER A 491 -37.04 -15.18 4.27
CA SER A 491 -38.22 -15.53 5.04
C SER A 491 -38.58 -14.59 6.19
N TYR A 492 -37.78 -13.52 6.41
CA TYR A 492 -38.02 -12.52 7.45
C TYR A 492 -37.18 -11.28 7.19
N ASP A 493 -37.44 -10.21 7.90
CA ASP A 493 -36.61 -9.03 7.91
C ASP A 493 -35.87 -8.94 9.24
N GLU A 494 -34.59 -8.61 9.20
CA GLU A 494 -33.69 -8.59 10.34
C GLU A 494 -33.21 -7.16 10.58
N GLN A 495 -33.44 -6.63 11.79
CA GLN A 495 -32.95 -5.33 12.22
C GLN A 495 -32.06 -5.54 13.45
N ARG A 496 -30.88 -4.91 13.47
CA ARG A 496 -29.97 -5.00 14.59
C ARG A 496 -29.53 -3.62 15.07
N THR A 497 -29.53 -3.44 16.38
CA THR A 497 -28.91 -2.29 17.03
C THR A 497 -27.88 -2.79 18.02
N LYS A 498 -26.62 -2.38 17.86
CA LYS A 498 -25.48 -2.92 18.57
C LYS A 498 -24.63 -1.83 19.19
N GLY A 499 -24.25 -2.02 20.44
CA GLY A 499 -23.20 -1.31 21.14
C GLY A 499 -22.04 -2.27 21.47
N TYR A 500 -20.81 -1.83 21.29
CA TYR A 500 -19.62 -2.59 21.63
C TYR A 500 -18.60 -1.71 22.30
N VAL A 501 -17.99 -2.20 23.39
CA VAL A 501 -16.82 -1.59 24.03
C VAL A 501 -15.78 -2.67 24.24
N GLY A 502 -14.56 -2.41 23.77
CA GLY A 502 -13.44 -3.35 23.85
C GLY A 502 -12.15 -2.71 24.26
N PHE A 503 -11.30 -3.51 24.91
CA PHE A 503 -9.93 -3.16 25.24
C PHE A 503 -8.98 -4.19 24.64
N GLU A 504 -7.88 -3.73 24.04
CA GLU A 504 -6.81 -4.61 23.56
C GLU A 504 -5.48 -4.15 24.15
N LYS A 505 -4.78 -5.04 24.84
CA LYS A 505 -3.42 -4.80 25.34
C LYS A 505 -2.38 -5.42 24.42
N ARG A 506 -1.44 -4.60 23.98
CA ARG A 506 -0.29 -4.99 23.13
C ARG A 506 0.95 -5.23 24.00
N TYR A 507 1.67 -6.30 23.68
CA TYR A 507 2.91 -6.66 24.35
C TYR A 507 4.10 -6.59 23.39
N LYS A 508 5.29 -6.28 23.87
CA LYS A 508 6.53 -6.27 23.08
C LYS A 508 6.85 -7.62 22.42
N SER A 509 6.34 -8.72 22.98
CA SER A 509 6.43 -10.08 22.45
C SER A 509 5.49 -10.34 21.25
N GLN A 510 4.89 -9.27 20.71
CA GLN A 510 3.96 -9.27 19.56
C GLN A 510 2.65 -10.05 19.82
N TRP A 511 2.34 -10.32 21.08
CA TRP A 511 1.04 -10.77 21.52
C TRP A 511 0.09 -9.59 21.75
N ARG A 512 -1.18 -9.80 21.44
CA ARG A 512 -2.27 -8.87 21.75
C ARG A 512 -3.38 -9.66 22.43
N ASN A 513 -3.84 -9.21 23.59
CA ASN A 513 -4.96 -9.80 24.29
C ASN A 513 -6.10 -8.78 24.32
N SER A 514 -7.30 -9.20 23.97
CA SER A 514 -8.49 -8.35 23.96
C SER A 514 -9.59 -8.89 24.86
N ILE A 515 -10.34 -7.97 25.43
CA ILE A 515 -11.61 -8.21 26.11
C ILE A 515 -12.61 -7.16 25.64
N GLY A 516 -13.85 -7.58 25.38
CA GLY A 516 -14.89 -6.66 24.96
C GLY A 516 -16.27 -7.11 25.41
N VAL A 517 -17.19 -6.17 25.44
CA VAL A 517 -18.61 -6.41 25.76
C VAL A 517 -19.45 -5.90 24.58
N ARG A 518 -20.34 -6.75 24.13
CA ARG A 518 -21.36 -6.46 23.11
C ARG A 518 -22.73 -6.43 23.78
N VAL A 519 -23.50 -5.41 23.52
CA VAL A 519 -24.93 -5.34 23.84
C VAL A 519 -25.67 -5.14 22.53
N GLU A 520 -26.64 -6.00 22.24
CA GLU A 520 -27.28 -6.01 20.93
C GLU A 520 -28.75 -6.37 21.08
N ASN A 521 -29.60 -5.68 20.32
CA ASN A 521 -30.99 -6.07 20.10
C ASN A 521 -31.14 -6.53 18.66
N VAL A 522 -31.59 -7.75 18.45
CA VAL A 522 -31.92 -8.33 17.15
C VAL A 522 -33.41 -8.44 17.03
N GLU A 523 -34.02 -7.69 16.12
CA GLU A 523 -35.44 -7.71 15.85
C GLU A 523 -35.72 -8.51 14.58
N VAL A 524 -36.53 -9.57 14.71
CA VAL A 524 -36.97 -10.46 13.62
C VAL A 524 -38.42 -10.15 13.32
N VAL A 525 -38.67 -9.50 12.19
CA VAL A 525 -39.99 -8.99 11.79
C VAL A 525 -40.39 -9.48 10.39
N ASP A 526 -41.62 -9.17 9.99
CA ASP A 526 -42.14 -9.44 8.64
C ASP A 526 -41.94 -10.88 8.16
N LEU A 527 -42.22 -11.86 9.04
CA LEU A 527 -42.10 -13.27 8.74
C LEU A 527 -43.02 -13.67 7.58
N HIS A 528 -42.51 -14.47 6.66
CA HIS A 528 -43.32 -15.14 5.67
C HIS A 528 -44.20 -16.21 6.33
N SER A 529 -45.41 -16.45 5.77
CA SER A 529 -46.36 -17.41 6.31
C SER A 529 -45.86 -18.85 6.32
N ASP A 530 -44.82 -19.14 5.58
CA ASP A 530 -44.18 -20.45 5.42
C ASP A 530 -42.77 -20.52 6.00
N ALA A 531 -42.38 -19.51 6.81
CA ALA A 531 -41.06 -19.46 7.44
C ALA A 531 -40.79 -20.74 8.27
N PRO A 532 -39.53 -21.20 8.35
CA PRO A 532 -39.12 -22.29 9.21
C PRO A 532 -39.42 -22.03 10.68
N GLN A 533 -39.68 -23.13 11.44
CA GLN A 533 -40.02 -23.04 12.86
C GLN A 533 -38.92 -22.37 13.68
N GLU A 534 -37.65 -22.61 13.34
CA GLU A 534 -36.49 -22.02 14.01
C GLU A 534 -36.47 -20.49 13.89
N ILE A 535 -36.99 -19.93 12.77
CA ILE A 535 -37.12 -18.49 12.59
C ILE A 535 -38.37 -17.96 13.29
N ILE A 536 -39.48 -18.73 13.29
CA ILE A 536 -40.70 -18.33 13.99
C ILE A 536 -40.46 -18.23 15.50
N ASN A 537 -39.63 -19.11 16.06
CA ASN A 537 -39.33 -19.15 17.49
C ASN A 537 -38.62 -17.90 18.00
N VAL A 538 -37.86 -17.21 17.13
CA VAL A 538 -37.09 -16.01 17.47
C VAL A 538 -37.75 -14.72 16.96
N LYS A 539 -39.06 -14.76 16.66
CA LYS A 539 -39.82 -13.61 16.20
C LYS A 539 -39.85 -12.51 17.26
N GLY A 540 -39.66 -11.26 16.86
CA GLY A 540 -39.67 -10.08 17.71
C GLY A 540 -38.29 -9.67 18.19
N ASN A 541 -38.22 -9.03 19.34
CA ASN A 541 -36.99 -8.52 19.91
C ASN A 541 -36.22 -9.64 20.66
N ASN A 542 -34.94 -9.74 20.40
CA ASN A 542 -34.02 -10.66 21.07
C ASN A 542 -32.85 -9.84 21.61
N ALA A 543 -32.80 -9.64 22.90
CA ALA A 543 -31.76 -8.88 23.58
C ALA A 543 -30.61 -9.81 23.95
N LEU A 544 -29.39 -9.44 23.50
CA LEU A 544 -28.17 -10.22 23.67
C LEU A 544 -27.09 -9.39 24.34
N VAL A 545 -26.35 -10.02 25.24
CA VAL A 545 -25.14 -9.48 25.85
C VAL A 545 -24.01 -10.48 25.66
N GLY A 546 -22.96 -10.10 24.97
CA GLY A 546 -21.81 -10.94 24.70
C GLY A 546 -20.54 -10.42 25.40
N VAL A 547 -19.79 -11.32 26.04
CA VAL A 547 -18.43 -11.05 26.54
C VAL A 547 -17.44 -11.76 25.63
N LYS A 548 -16.58 -10.99 24.98
CA LYS A 548 -15.62 -11.50 23.99
C LYS A 548 -14.21 -11.45 24.55
N LEU A 549 -13.49 -12.56 24.45
CA LEU A 549 -12.07 -12.68 24.76
C LEU A 549 -11.31 -13.01 23.47
N GLY A 550 -10.15 -12.42 23.30
CA GLY A 550 -9.34 -12.67 22.12
C GLY A 550 -7.85 -12.66 22.42
N VAL A 551 -7.11 -13.43 21.64
CA VAL A 551 -5.67 -13.44 21.63
C VAL A 551 -5.17 -13.44 20.18
N THR A 552 -4.20 -12.59 19.88
CA THR A 552 -3.58 -12.52 18.56
C THR A 552 -2.06 -12.49 18.71
N ARG A 553 -1.37 -13.19 17.83
CA ARG A 553 0.09 -13.08 17.69
C ARG A 553 0.42 -12.78 16.23
N GLU A 554 1.19 -11.73 16.02
CA GLU A 554 1.62 -11.28 14.72
C GLU A 554 3.16 -11.33 14.64
N LEU A 555 3.68 -12.21 13.79
CA LEU A 555 5.10 -12.40 13.53
C LEU A 555 5.34 -12.30 12.03
N THR A 556 5.13 -11.11 11.48
CA THR A 556 5.37 -10.79 10.08
C THR A 556 6.63 -9.93 9.92
N ASP A 557 7.27 -10.02 8.75
CA ASP A 557 8.45 -9.21 8.39
C ASP A 557 8.10 -7.73 8.16
N ASP A 558 6.88 -7.44 7.75
CA ASP A 558 6.34 -6.09 7.58
C ASP A 558 4.86 -6.08 7.97
N LYS A 559 4.47 -5.10 8.80
CA LYS A 559 3.10 -4.97 9.32
C LYS A 559 2.07 -4.61 8.23
N TYR A 560 2.48 -3.89 7.19
CA TYR A 560 1.59 -3.36 6.16
C TYR A 560 1.66 -4.13 4.84
N ASN A 561 2.80 -4.77 4.56
CA ASN A 561 3.02 -5.53 3.33
C ASN A 561 3.80 -6.82 3.63
N PRO A 562 3.22 -7.76 4.36
CA PRO A 562 3.92 -8.95 4.80
C PRO A 562 4.32 -9.84 3.63
N SER A 563 5.56 -10.29 3.63
CA SER A 563 6.10 -11.23 2.66
C SER A 563 6.55 -12.56 3.27
N ALA A 564 6.71 -12.59 4.59
CA ALA A 564 7.06 -13.77 5.37
C ALA A 564 6.45 -13.70 6.77
N GLY A 565 6.29 -14.86 7.41
CA GLY A 565 5.78 -14.93 8.77
C GLY A 565 4.33 -15.37 8.87
N TYR A 566 3.70 -15.11 10.02
CA TYR A 566 2.33 -15.52 10.26
C TYR A 566 1.57 -14.58 11.20
N ILE A 567 0.24 -14.66 11.11
CA ILE A 567 -0.70 -14.06 12.06
C ILE A 567 -1.58 -15.20 12.58
N PHE A 568 -1.58 -15.40 13.90
CA PHE A 568 -2.46 -16.33 14.59
C PHE A 568 -3.46 -15.54 15.42
N SER A 569 -4.74 -15.92 15.38
CA SER A 569 -5.78 -15.34 16.25
C SER A 569 -6.69 -16.43 16.77
N ALA A 570 -7.07 -16.34 18.04
CA ALA A 570 -8.09 -17.18 18.65
C ALA A 570 -9.02 -16.29 19.50
N GLY A 571 -10.30 -16.63 19.51
CA GLY A 571 -11.32 -15.88 20.24
C GLY A 571 -12.41 -16.77 20.77
N TYR A 572 -12.99 -16.33 21.87
CA TYR A 572 -14.20 -16.91 22.45
C TYR A 572 -15.14 -15.79 22.86
N GLU A 573 -16.42 -15.95 22.55
CA GLU A 573 -17.49 -15.06 22.96
C GLU A 573 -18.56 -15.86 23.67
N GLN A 574 -18.89 -15.49 24.92
CA GLN A 574 -20.06 -16.01 25.64
C GLN A 574 -21.18 -15.01 25.48
N VAL A 575 -22.29 -15.45 24.96
CA VAL A 575 -23.52 -14.65 24.80
C VAL A 575 -24.56 -15.13 25.78
N ALA A 576 -25.29 -14.19 26.34
CA ALA A 576 -26.42 -14.40 27.27
C ALA A 576 -27.46 -13.32 26.98
N GLY A 577 -28.69 -13.51 27.52
CA GLY A 577 -29.87 -12.66 27.30
C GLY A 577 -31.08 -13.53 27.04
N ASP A 578 -31.81 -13.22 25.98
CA ASP A 578 -32.96 -14.06 25.57
C ASP A 578 -32.49 -15.42 25.04
N GLU A 579 -31.22 -15.47 24.55
CA GLU A 579 -30.58 -16.70 24.11
C GLU A 579 -29.20 -16.85 24.79
N VAL A 580 -28.75 -18.10 25.03
CA VAL A 580 -27.48 -18.39 25.71
C VAL A 580 -26.67 -19.39 24.90
N PHE A 581 -25.51 -18.91 24.38
CA PHE A 581 -24.63 -19.72 23.55
C PHE A 581 -23.18 -19.19 23.62
N GLY A 582 -22.23 -20.02 23.16
CA GLY A 582 -20.84 -19.62 23.00
C GLY A 582 -20.40 -19.63 21.53
N ILE A 583 -19.46 -18.79 21.17
CA ILE A 583 -18.83 -18.79 19.84
C ILE A 583 -17.33 -18.90 20.04
N ALA A 584 -16.72 -19.99 19.56
CA ALA A 584 -15.28 -20.13 19.49
C ALA A 584 -14.79 -19.93 18.06
N SER A 585 -13.72 -19.19 17.89
CA SER A 585 -13.14 -18.91 16.57
C SER A 585 -11.62 -18.96 16.59
N GLY A 586 -11.02 -19.33 15.46
CA GLY A 586 -9.59 -19.32 15.27
C GLY A 586 -9.22 -18.99 13.83
N SER A 587 -8.14 -18.28 13.63
CA SER A 587 -7.60 -18.02 12.30
C SER A 587 -6.08 -18.10 12.30
N TYR A 588 -5.54 -18.60 11.19
CA TYR A 588 -4.11 -18.64 10.95
C TYR A 588 -3.83 -18.16 9.53
N ILE A 589 -3.05 -17.10 9.42
CA ILE A 589 -2.62 -16.53 8.14
C ILE A 589 -1.12 -16.73 8.06
N TRP A 590 -0.65 -17.32 6.96
CA TRP A 590 0.75 -17.57 6.73
C TRP A 590 1.21 -16.97 5.41
N TYR A 591 2.35 -16.30 5.46
CA TYR A 591 2.98 -15.64 4.32
C TYR A 591 4.32 -16.30 4.00
N LYS A 592 4.55 -16.60 2.73
CA LYS A 592 5.82 -17.12 2.24
C LYS A 592 6.19 -16.53 0.90
N THR A 593 7.35 -15.93 0.81
CA THR A 593 7.93 -15.53 -0.47
C THR A 593 8.30 -16.80 -1.25
N LEU A 594 7.67 -17.01 -2.40
CA LEU A 594 7.93 -18.12 -3.32
C LEU A 594 9.07 -17.80 -4.28
N PHE A 595 9.08 -16.57 -4.77
CA PHE A 595 10.01 -16.11 -5.77
C PHE A 595 10.23 -14.59 -5.59
N GLU A 596 11.46 -14.16 -5.86
CA GLU A 596 11.85 -12.77 -5.91
C GLU A 596 12.60 -12.54 -7.22
N ASP A 597 12.17 -11.55 -8.00
CA ASP A 597 12.81 -11.24 -9.28
C ASP A 597 14.02 -10.30 -9.13
N LEU A 598 14.70 -10.05 -10.26
CA LEU A 598 15.88 -9.18 -10.31
C LEU A 598 15.61 -7.70 -9.93
N LEU A 599 14.34 -7.32 -9.82
CA LEU A 599 13.90 -5.98 -9.40
C LEU A 599 13.37 -6.00 -7.96
N GLU A 600 13.72 -7.04 -7.18
CA GLU A 600 13.30 -7.23 -5.78
C GLU A 600 11.78 -7.35 -5.59
N ARG A 601 11.05 -7.62 -6.67
CA ARG A 601 9.60 -7.82 -6.59
C ARG A 601 9.32 -9.24 -6.14
N LYS A 602 8.63 -9.36 -5.02
CA LYS A 602 8.32 -10.65 -4.41
C LYS A 602 6.99 -11.20 -4.91
N THR A 603 6.98 -12.49 -5.22
CA THR A 603 5.75 -13.27 -5.37
C THR A 603 5.48 -13.97 -4.06
N VAL A 604 4.43 -13.55 -3.36
CA VAL A 604 4.10 -14.04 -2.01
C VAL A 604 2.89 -14.96 -2.08
N LEU A 605 3.00 -16.13 -1.48
CA LEU A 605 1.88 -17.01 -1.17
C LEU A 605 1.33 -16.61 0.19
N ALA A 606 0.07 -16.17 0.22
CA ALA A 606 -0.69 -15.94 1.45
C ALA A 606 -1.75 -17.03 1.58
N THR A 607 -1.71 -17.79 2.68
CA THR A 607 -2.69 -18.82 2.99
C THR A 607 -3.42 -18.44 4.27
N LYS A 608 -4.75 -18.41 4.24
CA LYS A 608 -5.60 -18.16 5.40
C LYS A 608 -6.46 -19.38 5.69
N VAL A 609 -6.40 -19.85 6.92
CA VAL A 609 -7.31 -20.85 7.48
C VAL A 609 -8.15 -20.15 8.55
N LEU A 610 -9.45 -20.30 8.44
CA LEU A 610 -10.41 -19.77 9.41
C LEU A 610 -11.31 -20.91 9.84
N SER A 611 -11.57 -21.03 11.14
CA SER A 611 -12.53 -21.97 11.71
C SER A 611 -13.30 -21.27 12.83
N ALA A 612 -14.59 -21.55 12.89
CA ALA A 612 -15.42 -21.09 13.99
C ALA A 612 -16.52 -22.12 14.26
N THR A 613 -16.97 -22.16 15.51
CA THR A 613 -18.05 -23.06 15.92
C THR A 613 -18.91 -22.39 16.98
N VAL A 614 -20.20 -22.67 16.93
CA VAL A 614 -21.16 -22.35 17.98
C VAL A 614 -21.14 -23.47 19.02
N ILE A 615 -21.07 -23.11 20.27
CA ILE A 615 -21.14 -24.01 21.40
C ILE A 615 -22.53 -23.84 22.02
N SER A 616 -23.32 -24.89 22.08
CA SER A 616 -24.74 -24.90 22.39
C SER A 616 -25.65 -24.45 21.23
N GLU A 617 -26.94 -24.46 21.43
CA GLU A 617 -27.91 -24.00 20.44
C GLU A 617 -27.89 -22.47 20.33
N ALA A 618 -27.64 -21.95 19.12
CA ALA A 618 -27.74 -20.53 18.83
C ALA A 618 -28.94 -20.25 17.91
N PRO A 619 -29.52 -19.05 18.00
CA PRO A 619 -30.59 -18.64 17.09
C PRO A 619 -30.09 -18.55 15.65
N PRO A 620 -30.92 -18.71 14.62
CA PRO A 620 -30.52 -18.69 13.21
C PRO A 620 -29.74 -17.45 12.81
N PHE A 621 -30.01 -16.30 13.41
CA PHE A 621 -29.30 -15.05 13.10
C PHE A 621 -27.87 -14.96 13.68
N GLU A 622 -27.45 -15.89 14.55
CA GLU A 622 -26.08 -15.97 15.11
C GLU A 622 -25.30 -17.18 14.56
N LYS A 623 -25.92 -18.06 13.77
CA LYS A 623 -25.27 -19.20 13.13
C LYS A 623 -24.44 -18.78 11.91
N PHE A 624 -23.58 -19.69 11.44
CA PHE A 624 -22.70 -19.44 10.30
C PHE A 624 -23.39 -19.73 8.97
N TYR A 625 -23.05 -18.93 7.97
CA TYR A 625 -23.54 -19.05 6.60
C TYR A 625 -22.38 -18.84 5.63
N ALA A 626 -22.40 -19.54 4.50
CA ALA A 626 -21.48 -19.33 3.40
C ALA A 626 -22.24 -19.10 2.08
N GLY A 627 -21.56 -18.51 1.10
CA GLY A 627 -22.14 -18.12 -0.19
C GLY A 627 -22.13 -16.60 -0.38
N GLY A 628 -22.29 -16.16 -1.62
CA GLY A 628 -22.23 -14.74 -1.99
C GLY A 628 -20.82 -14.18 -2.00
N THR A 629 -20.72 -12.87 -1.77
CA THR A 629 -19.47 -12.12 -1.67
C THR A 629 -19.09 -11.86 -0.20
N GLY A 630 -17.83 -11.60 0.12
CA GLY A 630 -17.38 -11.29 1.47
C GLY A 630 -16.45 -12.33 2.07
N ILE A 631 -16.23 -12.26 3.41
CA ILE A 631 -15.21 -13.06 4.13
C ILE A 631 -15.52 -14.56 4.10
N HIS A 632 -16.80 -14.93 4.12
CA HIS A 632 -17.31 -16.31 4.02
C HIS A 632 -17.93 -16.57 2.65
N GLY A 633 -17.67 -15.70 1.68
CA GLY A 633 -18.21 -15.80 0.34
C GLY A 633 -17.66 -16.99 -0.42
N ILE A 634 -18.55 -17.72 -1.08
CA ILE A 634 -18.22 -18.75 -2.06
C ILE A 634 -18.79 -18.28 -3.39
N ARG A 635 -17.91 -17.90 -4.31
CA ARG A 635 -18.30 -17.40 -5.63
C ARG A 635 -19.12 -18.44 -6.39
N GLY A 636 -20.21 -18.00 -7.02
CA GLY A 636 -21.13 -18.86 -7.74
C GLY A 636 -22.29 -19.38 -6.90
N PHE A 637 -22.32 -19.11 -5.60
CA PHE A 637 -23.47 -19.34 -4.73
C PHE A 637 -24.11 -18.02 -4.32
N GLU A 638 -25.41 -18.03 -4.14
CA GLU A 638 -26.17 -16.89 -3.59
C GLU A 638 -25.72 -16.60 -2.15
N TYR A 639 -25.97 -15.38 -1.69
CA TYR A 639 -25.71 -15.00 -0.31
C TYR A 639 -26.45 -15.96 0.65
N ARG A 640 -25.74 -16.52 1.64
CA ARG A 640 -26.22 -17.56 2.56
C ARG A 640 -26.67 -18.87 1.87
N GLY A 641 -26.44 -19.03 0.56
CA GLY A 641 -26.88 -20.18 -0.22
C GLY A 641 -26.24 -21.52 0.17
N VAL A 642 -25.11 -21.47 0.88
CA VAL A 642 -24.44 -22.67 1.42
C VAL A 642 -24.61 -22.67 2.94
N SER A 643 -25.65 -23.33 3.41
CA SER A 643 -25.97 -23.50 4.83
C SER A 643 -27.08 -24.53 5.03
N THR A 644 -27.32 -24.97 6.26
CA THR A 644 -28.47 -25.77 6.63
C THR A 644 -29.74 -24.96 6.32
N ARG A 645 -30.76 -25.64 5.77
CA ARG A 645 -32.07 -25.04 5.44
C ARG A 645 -33.16 -25.63 6.31
N GLY A 646 -33.97 -24.77 6.86
CA GLY A 646 -35.14 -25.13 7.66
C GLY A 646 -36.32 -25.64 6.80
N LEU A 647 -37.19 -26.36 7.43
CA LEU A 647 -38.40 -26.89 6.80
C LEU A 647 -39.52 -25.82 6.77
N GLN A 648 -40.19 -25.72 5.64
CA GLN A 648 -41.39 -24.90 5.47
C GLN A 648 -42.48 -25.32 6.46
N THR A 649 -43.11 -24.35 7.09
CA THR A 649 -44.26 -24.60 8.00
C THR A 649 -45.61 -24.37 7.32
N GLY A 650 -46.70 -24.89 7.90
CA GLY A 650 -48.06 -24.63 7.44
C GLY A 650 -48.47 -25.32 6.13
N VAL A 651 -47.67 -26.27 5.62
CA VAL A 651 -47.97 -27.02 4.39
C VAL A 651 -47.91 -28.51 4.60
N PRO A 652 -48.78 -29.32 3.90
CA PRO A 652 -48.85 -30.76 4.07
C PRO A 652 -47.56 -31.52 3.67
N SER A 653 -46.79 -30.96 2.77
CA SER A 653 -45.50 -31.52 2.29
C SER A 653 -44.39 -30.47 2.39
N PRO A 654 -43.79 -30.32 3.56
CA PRO A 654 -42.80 -29.25 3.78
C PRO A 654 -41.53 -29.45 2.95
N LYS A 655 -41.08 -28.39 2.32
CA LYS A 655 -39.82 -28.31 1.60
C LYS A 655 -38.78 -27.54 2.44
N ARG A 656 -37.52 -27.81 2.22
CA ARG A 656 -36.44 -26.98 2.78
C ARG A 656 -36.30 -25.72 1.95
N ILE A 657 -36.65 -24.57 2.51
CA ILE A 657 -36.76 -23.32 1.75
C ILE A 657 -35.79 -22.22 2.17
N ALA A 658 -35.62 -21.99 3.45
CA ALA A 658 -34.84 -20.85 3.96
C ALA A 658 -33.59 -21.28 4.71
N PRO A 659 -32.48 -20.56 4.57
CA PRO A 659 -31.25 -20.80 5.36
C PRO A 659 -31.53 -20.55 6.84
N ILE A 660 -31.16 -21.52 7.70
CA ILE A 660 -31.17 -21.40 9.17
C ILE A 660 -29.79 -21.41 9.80
N GLY A 661 -28.74 -21.53 8.97
CA GLY A 661 -27.34 -21.51 9.40
C GLY A 661 -26.81 -22.85 9.90
N SER A 662 -25.52 -22.90 10.08
CA SER A 662 -24.77 -24.05 10.58
C SER A 662 -24.00 -23.66 11.85
N ASP A 663 -23.77 -24.62 12.73
CA ASP A 663 -23.06 -24.40 13.98
C ASP A 663 -21.52 -24.41 13.79
N TRP A 664 -21.06 -24.72 12.57
CA TRP A 664 -19.61 -24.76 12.21
C TRP A 664 -19.41 -24.52 10.72
#